data_290afbad68f2f0dd1788514b53421898
#
_entry.id   290afbad68f2f0dd1788514b53421898
#
_cell.length_a   1.000
_cell.length_b   1.000
_cell.length_c   1.000
_cell.angle_alpha   90.00
_cell.angle_beta   90.00
_cell.angle_gamma   90.00
#
_symmetry.space_group_name_H-M   'P 1'
#
loop_
_entity.id
_entity.type
_entity.pdbx_description
1 polymer ?
#
loop_
_entity_poly.entity_id
_entity_poly.type
_entity_poly.pdbx_seq_one_letter_code
_entity_poly.pdbx_strand_id
1 'polypeptide(L)'
;MRTLLTLLLFSTVALAQQPSRSDWGAIPVAITHQGDNWLIQGTTNQVTLHEATLGLSVKAGDALLAMLPSANGDLLVRTGTTNLSLRLADAKKKTIVPYDTGFKTGVKITLSDWQSNLGLELYLTICLQGKSEELVFDVVANEREATLRQLNWPGALDAREIDYTLLPNGRGTLLPRNWPKEYYPIRTITPEGRIASTDHSLLQSHVIESWSMSWWGFQKGKSAMMLIVDTPDDASYQFSHPAGGPTIIGPQWRSQLGRFGYLRSARMVFFANGNYVDMSKRYRRYVQETGLFVSLKEKIARTPAVGDLFGMPQTRVSILRNLTPASDRYDTKDPSKNFSLTTFDERAKQLRDLKAKGIDNLLVYVSGWPHLGYDRQHPDALPPPEKAGGWEGMKRLVDTCRELGYKVIFHDQYRDYYLDAPSYNEQFAVHEEDTSLPPQQFPGSRFGDSKQGQIPLMRHWDGGPQAYLNARFQLGHLLKNYQLFSDHGITTQGIYIDVIGYVPPDQDFNPEHPTTHTDAMRGQIDMMNWSRRNLGIVATEAGADWTIPYVDIINQSGGGSKAILVPLYQLVYHDAVITSFGARDQKTLLQGILFGGQPELPFGSWDEKTLALIKTMTTLHKRVGQLEMTKHEFLDAEFKKERTTFADGTTVTVDWNTNAFRIEPELK
;
A
#
# COMPACT_ATOMS: atom_id res chain seq x y z
N MET A 1 68.84 -6.04 41.91
CA MET A 1 68.73 -5.26 40.68
C MET A 1 67.88 -6.06 39.68
N ARG A 2 66.62 -5.72 39.52
CA ARG A 2 65.70 -6.24 38.46
C ARG A 2 65.33 -5.04 37.61
N THR A 3 65.82 -5.06 36.39
CA THR A 3 65.55 -4.02 35.37
C THR A 3 64.20 -4.33 34.73
N LEU A 4 63.21 -3.43 34.93
CA LEU A 4 61.92 -3.48 34.21
C LEU A 4 62.10 -2.85 32.85
N LEU A 5 61.91 -3.64 31.81
CA LEU A 5 61.87 -3.18 30.41
C LEU A 5 60.40 -2.82 30.09
N THR A 6 60.10 -1.51 29.97
CA THR A 6 58.80 -1.01 29.57
C THR A 6 58.73 -0.97 28.04
N LEU A 7 57.95 -1.90 27.44
CA LEU A 7 57.63 -1.90 26.00
C LEU A 7 56.52 -0.88 25.75
N LEU A 8 56.84 0.24 25.10
CA LEU A 8 55.85 1.16 24.55
C LEU A 8 55.30 0.58 23.21
N LEU A 9 54.08 0.09 23.26
CA LEU A 9 53.32 -0.24 22.05
C LEU A 9 52.75 1.06 21.46
N PHE A 10 53.34 1.57 20.39
CA PHE A 10 52.70 2.55 19.55
C PHE A 10 51.65 1.87 18.69
N SER A 11 50.39 1.95 19.10
CA SER A 11 49.26 1.62 18.23
C SER A 11 49.10 2.76 17.22
N THR A 12 49.55 2.55 15.98
CA THR A 12 49.16 3.38 14.84
C THR A 12 47.68 3.13 14.57
N VAL A 13 46.84 4.06 15.01
CA VAL A 13 45.46 4.12 14.54
C VAL A 13 45.54 4.48 13.05
N ALA A 14 45.45 3.48 12.19
CA ALA A 14 45.19 3.70 10.78
C ALA A 14 43.80 4.38 10.69
N LEU A 15 43.79 5.69 10.47
CA LEU A 15 42.58 6.39 10.04
C LEU A 15 42.12 5.70 8.77
N ALA A 16 41.05 4.95 8.85
CA ALA A 16 40.41 4.35 7.69
C ALA A 16 40.10 5.50 6.71
N GLN A 17 40.81 5.54 5.59
CA GLN A 17 40.59 6.51 4.54
C GLN A 17 39.17 6.30 4.05
N GLN A 18 38.33 7.37 4.09
CA GLN A 18 36.98 7.25 3.56
C GLN A 18 37.07 6.79 2.10
N PRO A 19 36.25 5.78 1.71
CA PRO A 19 36.26 5.30 0.33
C PRO A 19 36.03 6.44 -0.64
N SER A 20 36.77 6.48 -1.73
CA SER A 20 36.58 7.50 -2.76
C SER A 20 35.25 7.26 -3.48
N ARG A 21 34.73 8.29 -4.14
CA ARG A 21 33.49 8.19 -4.95
C ARG A 21 33.61 7.07 -6.01
N SER A 22 34.78 6.91 -6.59
CA SER A 22 35.08 5.84 -7.55
C SER A 22 35.00 4.43 -6.95
N ASP A 23 35.34 4.27 -5.66
CA ASP A 23 35.27 2.97 -4.98
C ASP A 23 33.83 2.49 -4.82
N TRP A 24 32.89 3.40 -4.67
CA TRP A 24 31.44 3.13 -4.69
C TRP A 24 30.88 2.99 -6.11
N GLY A 25 31.69 3.24 -7.12
CA GLY A 25 31.30 3.31 -8.52
C GLY A 25 30.38 4.47 -8.82
N ALA A 26 30.34 5.50 -7.97
CA ALA A 26 29.63 6.74 -8.23
C ALA A 26 30.44 7.61 -9.20
N ILE A 27 29.73 8.33 -10.07
CA ILE A 27 30.35 9.25 -11.02
C ILE A 27 30.74 10.57 -10.35
N PRO A 28 31.65 11.35 -10.94
CA PRO A 28 31.94 12.69 -10.48
C PRO A 28 30.72 13.60 -10.55
N VAL A 29 30.52 14.40 -9.51
CA VAL A 29 29.49 15.44 -9.45
C VAL A 29 30.17 16.74 -9.05
N ALA A 30 29.97 17.80 -9.87
CA ALA A 30 30.48 19.13 -9.59
C ALA A 30 29.37 19.99 -8.95
N ILE A 31 29.76 20.82 -7.97
CA ILE A 31 28.87 21.78 -7.33
C ILE A 31 29.42 23.16 -7.57
N THR A 32 28.60 24.05 -8.12
CA THR A 32 28.97 25.47 -8.34
C THR A 32 27.86 26.40 -7.88
N HIS A 33 28.22 27.57 -7.38
CA HIS A 33 27.28 28.63 -6.99
C HIS A 33 27.46 29.80 -7.95
N GLN A 34 26.41 30.20 -8.65
CA GLN A 34 26.42 31.25 -9.66
C GLN A 34 25.23 32.20 -9.46
N GLY A 35 25.50 33.39 -8.95
CA GLY A 35 24.42 34.31 -8.54
C GLY A 35 23.52 33.67 -7.50
N ASP A 36 22.21 33.64 -7.74
CA ASP A 36 21.23 33.03 -6.86
C ASP A 36 21.00 31.53 -7.13
N ASN A 37 21.86 30.88 -7.92
CA ASN A 37 21.66 29.48 -8.32
C ASN A 37 22.80 28.58 -7.85
N TRP A 38 22.42 27.47 -7.23
CA TRP A 38 23.29 26.33 -6.95
C TRP A 38 23.11 25.30 -8.07
N LEU A 39 24.22 24.94 -8.72
CA LEU A 39 24.24 23.92 -9.77
C LEU A 39 24.91 22.66 -9.24
N ILE A 40 24.21 21.52 -9.36
CA ILE A 40 24.73 20.18 -9.06
C ILE A 40 24.80 19.45 -10.38
N GLN A 41 26.01 19.32 -10.92
CA GLN A 41 26.25 18.78 -12.24
C GLN A 41 26.78 17.35 -12.15
N GLY A 42 25.97 16.38 -12.56
CA GLY A 42 26.38 15.02 -12.84
C GLY A 42 26.84 14.85 -14.30
N THR A 43 26.94 13.60 -14.74
CA THR A 43 27.28 13.26 -16.14
C THR A 43 26.04 13.36 -17.04
N THR A 44 24.88 12.90 -16.56
CA THR A 44 23.62 12.85 -17.30
C THR A 44 22.62 13.87 -16.80
N ASN A 45 22.63 14.17 -15.51
CA ASN A 45 21.64 15.03 -14.86
C ASN A 45 22.30 16.30 -14.33
N GLN A 46 21.63 17.42 -14.56
CA GLN A 46 21.99 18.72 -13.99
C GLN A 46 20.81 19.24 -13.17
N VAL A 47 21.06 19.54 -11.90
CA VAL A 47 20.08 20.11 -10.98
C VAL A 47 20.42 21.57 -10.74
N THR A 48 19.43 22.44 -10.83
CA THR A 48 19.55 23.86 -10.48
C THR A 48 18.60 24.14 -9.32
N LEU A 49 19.14 24.61 -8.19
CA LEU A 49 18.39 25.11 -7.05
C LEU A 49 18.45 26.62 -7.02
N HIS A 50 17.30 27.29 -7.05
CA HIS A 50 17.21 28.73 -6.90
C HIS A 50 17.16 29.10 -5.41
N GLU A 51 18.15 29.81 -4.88
CA GLU A 51 18.35 30.05 -3.47
C GLU A 51 17.19 30.80 -2.81
N ALA A 52 16.67 31.85 -3.44
CA ALA A 52 15.65 32.71 -2.85
C ALA A 52 14.30 31.99 -2.75
N THR A 53 13.92 31.19 -3.74
CA THR A 53 12.59 30.55 -3.82
C THR A 53 12.58 29.08 -3.43
N LEU A 54 13.77 28.46 -3.26
CA LEU A 54 13.96 27.01 -3.12
C LEU A 54 13.33 26.20 -4.26
N GLY A 55 13.09 26.84 -5.39
CA GLY A 55 12.62 26.20 -6.62
C GLY A 55 13.73 25.34 -7.23
N LEU A 56 13.33 24.21 -7.79
CA LEU A 56 14.26 23.25 -8.40
C LEU A 56 13.94 23.06 -9.88
N SER A 57 14.97 22.89 -10.69
CA SER A 57 14.82 22.34 -12.03
C SER A 57 15.88 21.28 -12.29
N VAL A 58 15.51 20.27 -13.07
CA VAL A 58 16.40 19.17 -13.45
C VAL A 58 16.41 19.05 -14.96
N LYS A 59 17.59 19.16 -15.54
CA LYS A 59 17.83 18.81 -16.93
C LYS A 59 18.32 17.36 -16.96
N ALA A 60 17.51 16.47 -17.53
CA ALA A 60 17.80 15.05 -17.69
C ALA A 60 17.76 14.69 -19.19
N GLY A 61 18.92 14.55 -19.82
CA GLY A 61 19.01 14.47 -21.27
C GLY A 61 18.45 15.72 -21.95
N ASP A 62 17.45 15.55 -22.82
CA ASP A 62 16.77 16.65 -23.52
C ASP A 62 15.60 17.24 -22.72
N ALA A 63 15.15 16.58 -21.64
CA ALA A 63 14.02 17.04 -20.85
C ALA A 63 14.45 18.05 -19.79
N LEU A 64 13.70 19.14 -19.69
CA LEU A 64 13.74 20.07 -18.57
C LEU A 64 12.47 19.86 -17.72
N LEU A 65 12.68 19.52 -16.44
CA LEU A 65 11.64 19.28 -15.46
C LEU A 65 11.79 20.30 -14.34
N ALA A 66 10.76 21.08 -14.06
CA ALA A 66 10.75 22.08 -13.00
C ALA A 66 9.82 21.65 -11.87
N MET A 67 10.24 21.88 -10.64
CA MET A 67 9.39 21.75 -9.46
C MET A 67 8.89 23.12 -9.05
N LEU A 68 7.67 23.15 -8.53
CA LEU A 68 7.08 24.36 -8.02
C LEU A 68 7.95 24.96 -6.89
N PRO A 69 8.11 26.27 -6.87
CA PRO A 69 8.87 26.92 -5.80
C PRO A 69 8.15 26.82 -4.47
N SER A 70 8.87 27.10 -3.40
CA SER A 70 8.33 27.21 -2.04
C SER A 70 7.10 28.11 -2.00
N ALA A 71 6.04 27.64 -1.35
CA ALA A 71 4.74 28.30 -1.29
C ALA A 71 4.20 28.39 0.15
N ASN A 72 3.20 29.21 0.37
CA ASN A 72 2.51 29.26 1.67
C ASN A 72 1.88 27.88 1.96
N GLY A 73 2.07 27.38 3.20
CA GLY A 73 1.61 26.05 3.58
C GLY A 73 2.62 24.93 3.35
N ASP A 74 3.84 25.21 2.96
CA ASP A 74 4.93 24.21 2.92
C ASP A 74 5.12 23.54 4.29
N LEU A 75 4.98 24.33 5.35
CA LEU A 75 5.10 23.89 6.75
C LEU A 75 3.80 24.13 7.51
N LEU A 76 3.36 23.11 8.22
CA LEU A 76 2.41 23.25 9.32
C LEU A 76 3.16 23.01 10.63
N VAL A 77 3.25 24.04 11.45
CA VAL A 77 4.00 24.01 12.71
C VAL A 77 3.04 24.25 13.87
N ARG A 78 3.18 23.49 14.96
CA ARG A 78 2.40 23.68 16.17
C ARG A 78 3.27 24.27 17.27
N THR A 79 2.78 25.33 17.91
CA THR A 79 3.33 25.92 19.12
C THR A 79 2.22 26.09 20.16
N GLY A 80 2.34 25.41 21.30
CA GLY A 80 1.23 25.28 22.26
C GLY A 80 -0.02 24.70 21.58
N THR A 81 -1.12 25.46 21.61
CA THR A 81 -2.40 25.09 20.97
C THR A 81 -2.59 25.70 19.56
N THR A 82 -1.62 26.46 19.05
CA THR A 82 -1.73 27.19 17.78
C THR A 82 -1.02 26.48 16.65
N ASN A 83 -1.70 26.37 15.50
CA ASN A 83 -1.09 25.92 14.26
C ASN A 83 -0.70 27.13 13.40
N LEU A 84 0.54 27.11 12.90
CA LEU A 84 1.08 28.14 12.02
C LEU A 84 1.37 27.51 10.66
N SER A 85 0.86 28.15 9.59
CA SER A 85 1.17 27.80 8.22
C SER A 85 2.29 28.71 7.71
N LEU A 86 3.41 28.13 7.32
CA LEU A 86 4.63 28.85 6.97
C LEU A 86 5.12 28.43 5.56
N ARG A 87 5.92 29.30 4.97
CA ARG A 87 6.62 29.06 3.71
C ARG A 87 8.08 28.71 4.01
N LEU A 88 8.62 27.67 3.37
CA LEU A 88 10.05 27.27 3.55
C LEU A 88 11.00 28.42 3.25
N ALA A 89 10.78 29.13 2.14
CA ALA A 89 11.65 30.22 1.69
C ALA A 89 11.66 31.43 2.64
N ASP A 90 10.69 31.58 3.53
CA ASP A 90 10.60 32.71 4.47
C ASP A 90 11.46 32.52 5.74
N ALA A 91 12.26 31.44 5.81
CA ALA A 91 13.27 31.28 6.84
C ALA A 91 14.25 32.47 6.85
N LYS A 92 14.37 33.18 7.97
CA LYS A 92 15.25 34.36 8.09
C LYS A 92 16.72 33.98 8.09
N LYS A 93 17.05 32.79 8.62
CA LYS A 93 18.36 32.20 8.53
C LYS A 93 18.33 31.04 7.54
N LYS A 94 19.06 31.22 6.46
CA LYS A 94 19.24 30.25 5.40
C LYS A 94 20.71 30.10 5.11
N THR A 95 21.20 28.87 5.13
CA THR A 95 22.57 28.53 4.76
C THR A 95 22.53 27.38 3.77
N ILE A 96 23.21 27.52 2.65
CA ILE A 96 23.38 26.47 1.63
C ILE A 96 24.87 26.23 1.47
N VAL A 97 25.27 24.96 1.62
CA VAL A 97 26.69 24.56 1.52
C VAL A 97 26.83 23.29 0.67
N PRO A 98 27.96 23.08 -0.01
CA PRO A 98 28.28 21.82 -0.63
C PRO A 98 28.21 20.66 0.38
N TYR A 99 27.71 19.50 -0.07
CA TYR A 99 27.57 18.29 0.72
C TYR A 99 28.03 17.08 -0.08
N ASP A 100 28.99 16.33 0.44
CA ASP A 100 29.53 15.14 -0.21
C ASP A 100 29.84 14.05 0.82
N THR A 101 29.30 12.87 0.59
CA THR A 101 29.56 11.64 1.39
C THR A 101 30.38 10.61 0.61
N GLY A 102 30.90 10.97 -0.57
CA GLY A 102 31.53 10.05 -1.52
C GLY A 102 30.52 9.30 -2.39
N PHE A 103 29.32 9.03 -1.92
CA PHE A 103 28.24 8.37 -2.66
C PHE A 103 27.07 9.28 -3.01
N LYS A 104 26.70 10.19 -2.11
CA LYS A 104 25.75 11.29 -2.31
C LYS A 104 26.52 12.60 -2.42
N THR A 105 26.34 13.37 -3.49
CA THR A 105 26.97 14.67 -3.69
C THR A 105 25.96 15.70 -4.15
N GLY A 106 25.93 16.84 -3.50
CA GLY A 106 24.98 17.92 -3.76
C GLY A 106 25.11 19.05 -2.76
N VAL A 107 23.98 19.55 -2.25
CA VAL A 107 23.93 20.66 -1.30
C VAL A 107 23.15 20.27 -0.04
N LYS A 108 23.58 20.87 1.09
CA LYS A 108 22.83 20.88 2.36
C LYS A 108 22.30 22.28 2.60
N ILE A 109 21.00 22.36 2.90
CA ILE A 109 20.28 23.58 3.22
C ILE A 109 19.91 23.53 4.70
N THR A 110 20.24 24.56 5.47
CA THR A 110 19.79 24.74 6.83
C THR A 110 18.87 25.95 6.88
N LEU A 111 17.65 25.75 7.42
CA LEU A 111 16.61 26.77 7.52
C LEU A 111 16.17 26.94 8.95
N SER A 112 16.10 28.18 9.46
CA SER A 112 15.58 28.49 10.80
C SER A 112 15.05 29.93 10.89
N ASP A 113 14.47 30.28 12.04
CA ASP A 113 14.03 31.64 12.38
C ASP A 113 12.93 32.20 11.46
N TRP A 114 11.89 31.45 11.16
CA TRP A 114 10.69 31.98 10.44
C TRP A 114 10.00 33.05 11.26
N GLN A 115 9.83 32.80 12.56
CA GLN A 115 9.28 33.73 13.54
C GLN A 115 10.08 33.60 14.85
N SER A 116 10.01 34.63 15.68
CA SER A 116 10.66 34.62 16.98
C SER A 116 10.17 33.45 17.83
N ASN A 117 11.07 32.72 18.46
CA ASN A 117 10.82 31.69 19.47
C ASN A 117 10.15 30.40 18.98
N LEU A 118 10.17 30.06 17.68
CA LEU A 118 9.69 28.73 17.25
C LEU A 118 10.63 27.58 17.65
N GLY A 119 11.93 27.84 17.79
CA GLY A 119 12.93 26.82 18.11
C GLY A 119 12.92 25.65 17.12
N LEU A 120 12.54 25.90 15.84
CA LEU A 120 12.51 24.94 14.77
C LEU A 120 13.66 25.19 13.81
N GLU A 121 14.41 24.15 13.48
CA GLU A 121 15.45 24.15 12.49
C GLU A 121 15.28 22.95 11.55
N LEU A 122 15.39 23.17 10.23
CA LEU A 122 15.31 22.12 9.21
C LEU A 122 16.65 21.94 8.50
N TYR A 123 17.04 20.70 8.31
CA TYR A 123 18.18 20.29 7.52
C TYR A 123 17.68 19.51 6.30
N LEU A 124 17.87 20.09 5.12
CA LEU A 124 17.47 19.51 3.84
C LEU A 124 18.72 19.16 3.04
N THR A 125 18.74 18.01 2.35
CA THR A 125 19.79 17.72 1.37
C THR A 125 19.18 17.45 0.00
N ILE A 126 19.87 17.86 -1.03
CA ILE A 126 19.54 17.64 -2.43
C ILE A 126 20.82 17.11 -3.09
N CYS A 127 20.84 15.81 -3.40
CA CYS A 127 22.06 15.15 -3.83
C CYS A 127 21.82 14.21 -5.01
N LEU A 128 22.75 14.17 -5.96
CA LEU A 128 22.86 13.08 -6.91
C LEU A 128 23.54 11.88 -6.23
N GLN A 129 22.96 10.69 -6.41
CA GLN A 129 23.39 9.46 -5.75
C GLN A 129 23.80 8.39 -6.76
N GLY A 130 24.94 7.76 -6.52
CA GLY A 130 25.38 6.56 -7.21
C GLY A 130 25.62 6.74 -8.71
N LYS A 131 25.74 5.64 -9.42
CA LYS A 131 25.95 5.61 -10.89
C LYS A 131 24.72 6.06 -11.68
N SER A 132 23.54 5.84 -11.13
CA SER A 132 22.27 6.17 -11.78
C SER A 132 21.93 7.65 -11.71
N GLU A 133 22.69 8.44 -10.93
CA GLU A 133 22.43 9.87 -10.69
C GLU A 133 20.99 10.13 -10.24
N GLU A 134 20.45 9.25 -9.40
CA GLU A 134 19.15 9.49 -8.80
C GLU A 134 19.23 10.71 -7.88
N LEU A 135 18.26 11.59 -7.98
CA LEU A 135 18.22 12.81 -7.16
C LEU A 135 17.52 12.50 -5.85
N VAL A 136 18.29 12.47 -4.77
CA VAL A 136 17.80 12.12 -3.42
C VAL A 136 17.57 13.38 -2.61
N PHE A 137 16.44 13.39 -1.92
CA PHE A 137 15.98 14.42 -1.01
C PHE A 137 15.87 13.84 0.40
N ASP A 138 16.67 14.36 1.33
CA ASP A 138 16.55 14.00 2.73
C ASP A 138 16.18 15.22 3.56
N VAL A 139 15.32 15.03 4.59
CA VAL A 139 14.99 16.08 5.53
C VAL A 139 14.96 15.55 6.96
N VAL A 140 15.54 16.37 7.86
CA VAL A 140 15.51 16.19 9.32
C VAL A 140 15.07 17.50 9.96
N ALA A 141 14.26 17.42 11.02
CA ALA A 141 13.88 18.55 11.81
C ALA A 141 14.53 18.48 13.22
N ASN A 142 15.00 19.63 13.71
CA ASN A 142 15.36 19.83 15.10
C ASN A 142 14.26 20.68 15.74
N GLU A 143 13.49 20.06 16.62
CA GLU A 143 12.27 20.61 17.23
C GLU A 143 12.51 20.87 18.72
N ARG A 144 12.29 22.11 19.15
CA ARG A 144 12.39 22.49 20.56
C ARG A 144 11.03 22.97 21.12
N GLU A 145 10.70 24.24 20.91
CA GLU A 145 9.47 24.85 21.41
C GLU A 145 8.27 24.60 20.49
N ALA A 146 8.52 24.43 19.20
CA ALA A 146 7.50 24.11 18.22
C ALA A 146 7.73 22.72 17.63
N THR A 147 6.65 22.06 17.21
CA THR A 147 6.69 20.77 16.52
C THR A 147 6.25 20.91 15.06
N LEU A 148 6.95 20.23 14.17
CA LEU A 148 6.64 20.16 12.75
C LEU A 148 5.57 19.09 12.52
N ARG A 149 4.38 19.54 12.14
CA ARG A 149 3.22 18.64 11.96
C ARG A 149 3.14 18.13 10.54
N GLN A 150 3.53 18.98 9.58
CA GLN A 150 3.51 18.66 8.15
C GLN A 150 4.61 19.43 7.44
N LEU A 151 5.18 18.80 6.42
CA LEU A 151 6.14 19.40 5.50
C LEU A 151 5.86 18.96 4.07
N ASN A 152 5.67 19.91 3.18
CA ASN A 152 5.52 19.70 1.73
C ASN A 152 6.87 19.99 1.06
N TRP A 153 7.69 18.99 0.89
CA TRP A 153 9.01 19.11 0.28
C TRP A 153 9.53 17.72 -0.17
N PRO A 154 10.22 17.60 -1.35
CA PRO A 154 10.40 18.63 -2.37
C PRO A 154 9.07 19.11 -2.98
N GLY A 155 9.11 20.27 -3.63
CA GLY A 155 7.93 20.81 -4.31
C GLY A 155 7.35 19.85 -5.34
N ALA A 156 6.04 19.96 -5.61
CA ALA A 156 5.40 19.20 -6.68
C ALA A 156 6.00 19.56 -8.05
N LEU A 157 5.98 18.62 -9.00
CA LEU A 157 6.38 18.90 -10.37
C LEU A 157 5.42 19.89 -11.04
N ASP A 158 5.97 20.84 -11.82
CA ASP A 158 5.19 21.64 -12.75
C ASP A 158 4.73 20.76 -13.93
N ALA A 159 3.50 20.30 -13.86
CA ALA A 159 2.97 19.31 -14.78
C ALA A 159 2.28 19.91 -16.02
N ARG A 160 2.45 21.23 -16.30
CA ARG A 160 1.81 21.88 -17.45
C ARG A 160 2.21 21.31 -18.81
N GLU A 161 3.41 20.74 -18.90
CA GLU A 161 3.95 20.10 -20.12
C GLU A 161 4.07 18.58 -20.01
N ILE A 162 3.47 17.97 -19.01
CA ILE A 162 3.46 16.52 -18.81
C ILE A 162 2.32 15.92 -19.65
N ASP A 163 2.58 14.81 -20.32
CA ASP A 163 1.58 14.12 -21.16
C ASP A 163 0.57 13.35 -20.29
N TYR A 164 1.10 12.59 -19.32
CA TYR A 164 0.30 11.88 -18.33
C TYR A 164 1.06 11.65 -17.01
N THR A 165 0.28 11.46 -15.96
CA THR A 165 0.77 11.08 -14.63
C THR A 165 0.40 9.63 -14.34
N LEU A 166 1.30 8.89 -13.71
CA LEU A 166 1.09 7.52 -13.24
C LEU A 166 0.82 7.51 -11.75
N LEU A 167 -0.23 6.84 -11.36
CA LEU A 167 -0.64 6.70 -9.97
C LEU A 167 -0.77 5.22 -9.63
N PRO A 168 -0.03 4.69 -8.65
CA PRO A 168 -0.07 3.28 -8.25
C PRO A 168 -1.22 2.98 -7.28
N ASN A 169 -2.40 3.55 -7.51
CA ASN A 169 -3.61 3.25 -6.76
C ASN A 169 -4.24 1.95 -7.27
N GLY A 170 -4.41 0.98 -6.39
CA GLY A 170 -4.85 -0.36 -6.78
C GLY A 170 -3.88 -1.01 -7.76
N ARG A 171 -4.35 -1.33 -8.98
CA ARG A 171 -3.50 -1.93 -10.02
C ARG A 171 -2.63 -0.91 -10.75
N GLY A 172 -3.06 0.34 -10.77
CA GLY A 172 -2.38 1.46 -11.42
C GLY A 172 -3.30 2.25 -12.34
N THR A 173 -3.04 3.54 -12.41
CA THR A 173 -3.77 4.51 -13.22
C THR A 173 -2.81 5.32 -14.07
N LEU A 174 -3.11 5.43 -15.36
CA LEU A 174 -2.54 6.42 -16.26
C LEU A 174 -3.55 7.57 -16.37
N LEU A 175 -3.16 8.75 -15.92
CA LEU A 175 -4.00 9.95 -15.90
C LEU A 175 -3.45 10.96 -16.92
N PRO A 176 -4.06 11.09 -18.10
CA PRO A 176 -3.69 12.11 -19.08
C PRO A 176 -3.80 13.51 -18.50
N ARG A 177 -2.88 14.41 -18.87
CA ARG A 177 -2.89 15.80 -18.42
C ARG A 177 -4.24 16.49 -18.62
N ASN A 178 -4.84 16.30 -19.77
CA ASN A 178 -6.11 16.90 -20.17
C ASN A 178 -7.33 16.00 -19.89
N TRP A 179 -7.25 15.11 -18.88
CA TRP A 179 -8.40 14.30 -18.52
C TRP A 179 -9.63 15.19 -18.26
N PRO A 180 -10.78 14.91 -18.89
CA PRO A 180 -11.88 15.86 -18.94
C PRO A 180 -12.67 15.98 -17.66
N LYS A 181 -12.42 15.11 -16.70
CA LYS A 181 -13.12 15.08 -15.41
C LYS A 181 -12.10 15.36 -14.30
N GLU A 182 -12.60 15.98 -13.26
CA GLU A 182 -11.86 16.02 -12.00
C GLU A 182 -11.52 14.60 -11.53
N TYR A 183 -10.31 14.40 -11.02
CA TYR A 183 -9.83 13.09 -10.59
C TYR A 183 -9.32 13.11 -9.16
N TYR A 184 -9.70 12.11 -8.41
CA TYR A 184 -9.22 11.85 -7.06
C TYR A 184 -8.82 10.38 -6.94
N PRO A 185 -7.61 10.08 -6.44
CA PRO A 185 -7.15 8.71 -6.28
C PRO A 185 -7.82 7.98 -5.12
N ILE A 186 -8.51 8.69 -4.22
CA ILE A 186 -9.05 8.16 -2.98
C ILE A 186 -10.58 8.31 -2.95
N ARG A 187 -11.23 7.40 -2.22
CA ARG A 187 -12.60 7.56 -1.78
C ARG A 187 -12.62 8.37 -0.49
N THR A 188 -13.43 9.40 -0.43
CA THR A 188 -13.67 10.17 0.80
C THR A 188 -15.06 9.89 1.32
N ILE A 189 -15.23 9.96 2.62
CA ILE A 189 -16.55 9.90 3.27
C ILE A 189 -17.01 11.33 3.52
N THR A 190 -18.24 11.66 3.09
CA THR A 190 -18.82 12.97 3.38
C THR A 190 -19.23 13.08 4.84
N PRO A 191 -19.45 14.29 5.38
CA PRO A 191 -19.98 14.47 6.74
C PRO A 191 -21.30 13.71 6.99
N GLU A 192 -22.06 13.41 5.92
CA GLU A 192 -23.30 12.64 6.00
C GLU A 192 -23.08 11.11 5.90
N GLY A 193 -21.85 10.63 6.01
CA GLY A 193 -21.50 9.20 5.98
C GLY A 193 -21.57 8.56 4.59
N ARG A 194 -21.66 9.35 3.52
CA ARG A 194 -21.68 8.83 2.15
C ARG A 194 -20.26 8.74 1.60
N ILE A 195 -19.96 7.65 0.92
CA ILE A 195 -18.70 7.54 0.17
C ILE A 195 -18.78 8.49 -1.03
N ALA A 196 -18.12 9.64 -0.91
CA ALA A 196 -17.94 10.57 -2.00
C ALA A 196 -16.48 10.52 -2.49
N SER A 197 -16.32 10.62 -3.79
CA SER A 197 -15.00 10.60 -4.43
C SER A 197 -14.49 12.00 -4.77
N THR A 198 -14.95 13.04 -4.09
CA THR A 198 -14.91 14.38 -4.67
C THR A 198 -14.53 15.52 -3.72
N ASP A 199 -14.09 15.26 -2.50
CA ASP A 199 -13.67 16.34 -1.61
C ASP A 199 -12.17 16.57 -1.67
N HIS A 200 -11.76 17.72 -2.16
CA HIS A 200 -10.37 18.15 -2.32
C HIS A 200 -9.64 18.36 -1.01
N SER A 201 -10.36 18.69 0.04
CA SER A 201 -9.78 19.02 1.35
C SER A 201 -9.22 17.80 2.08
N LEU A 202 -9.59 16.60 1.65
CA LEU A 202 -9.26 15.34 2.30
C LEU A 202 -8.13 14.55 1.62
N LEU A 203 -7.40 15.16 0.70
CA LEU A 203 -6.27 14.56 0.00
C LEU A 203 -5.02 14.35 0.86
N GLN A 204 -5.21 14.17 2.14
CA GLN A 204 -4.16 13.94 3.12
C GLN A 204 -4.09 12.48 3.54
N SER A 205 -4.12 11.57 2.57
CA SER A 205 -3.93 10.16 2.83
C SER A 205 -2.47 9.79 2.98
N HIS A 206 -2.22 8.74 3.72
CA HIS A 206 -0.91 8.13 3.75
C HIS A 206 -0.58 7.48 2.41
N VAL A 207 0.69 7.52 2.01
CA VAL A 207 1.19 6.85 0.80
C VAL A 207 0.90 5.35 0.86
N ILE A 208 1.08 4.72 2.03
CA ILE A 208 0.84 3.29 2.24
C ILE A 208 -0.63 2.90 2.30
N GLU A 209 -1.54 3.86 2.31
CA GLU A 209 -2.99 3.62 2.34
C GLU A 209 -3.61 3.70 0.95
N SER A 210 -3.36 4.81 0.27
CA SER A 210 -4.02 5.12 -1.00
C SER A 210 -3.33 4.49 -2.18
N TRP A 211 -2.07 4.15 -1.99
CA TRP A 211 -1.21 3.57 -2.98
C TRP A 211 -0.85 2.13 -2.61
N SER A 212 -0.90 1.25 -3.59
CA SER A 212 -0.39 -0.11 -3.42
C SER A 212 1.15 -0.15 -3.38
N MET A 213 1.78 0.90 -3.90
CA MET A 213 3.24 1.06 -4.02
C MET A 213 3.63 2.51 -3.73
N SER A 214 4.79 2.75 -3.14
CA SER A 214 5.19 4.06 -2.62
C SER A 214 5.91 4.92 -3.68
N TRP A 215 5.29 5.14 -4.85
CA TRP A 215 5.84 5.97 -5.92
C TRP A 215 4.75 6.57 -6.80
N TRP A 216 5.11 7.53 -7.64
CA TRP A 216 4.31 8.02 -8.78
C TRP A 216 5.23 8.46 -9.91
N GLY A 217 4.70 8.62 -11.12
CA GLY A 217 5.51 8.93 -12.28
C GLY A 217 4.88 9.92 -13.24
N PHE A 218 5.73 10.46 -14.13
CA PHE A 218 5.35 11.45 -15.12
C PHE A 218 5.99 11.12 -16.48
N GLN A 219 5.25 11.35 -17.55
CA GLN A 219 5.72 11.22 -18.93
C GLN A 219 5.76 12.58 -19.61
N LYS A 220 6.88 12.89 -20.28
CA LYS A 220 7.06 14.07 -21.14
C LYS A 220 7.72 13.67 -22.44
N GLY A 221 6.93 13.56 -23.52
CA GLY A 221 7.40 13.03 -24.80
C GLY A 221 7.99 11.64 -24.64
N LYS A 222 9.24 11.45 -25.05
CA LYS A 222 9.98 10.18 -24.87
C LYS A 222 10.61 10.03 -23.47
N SER A 223 10.67 11.10 -22.70
CA SER A 223 11.31 11.11 -21.39
C SER A 223 10.32 10.83 -20.28
N ALA A 224 10.79 10.18 -19.22
CA ALA A 224 9.99 9.88 -18.06
C ALA A 224 10.72 10.24 -16.76
N MET A 225 9.97 10.49 -15.71
CA MET A 225 10.46 10.69 -14.35
C MET A 225 9.54 10.00 -13.36
N MET A 226 10.11 9.41 -12.33
CA MET A 226 9.34 8.91 -11.19
C MET A 226 9.90 9.43 -9.87
N LEU A 227 9.04 9.60 -8.89
CA LEU A 227 9.41 9.85 -7.50
C LEU A 227 9.07 8.61 -6.68
N ILE A 228 10.05 8.09 -5.95
CA ILE A 228 9.90 6.99 -4.99
C ILE A 228 10.00 7.60 -3.58
N VAL A 229 9.07 7.25 -2.71
CA VAL A 229 9.09 7.64 -1.29
C VAL A 229 9.85 6.58 -0.53
N ASP A 230 11.08 6.88 -0.09
CA ASP A 230 11.96 5.92 0.61
C ASP A 230 11.52 5.65 2.05
N THR A 231 10.83 6.60 2.68
CA THR A 231 10.33 6.49 4.07
C THR A 231 8.81 6.70 4.10
N PRO A 232 8.02 5.69 3.68
CA PRO A 232 6.58 5.87 3.45
C PRO A 232 5.72 5.89 4.73
N ASP A 233 6.22 5.46 5.88
CA ASP A 233 5.43 5.21 7.09
C ASP A 233 4.60 6.42 7.55
N ASP A 234 5.21 7.61 7.55
CA ASP A 234 4.54 8.88 7.88
C ASP A 234 4.53 9.83 6.67
N ALA A 235 4.52 9.27 5.47
CA ALA A 235 4.40 10.02 4.23
C ALA A 235 2.96 10.09 3.76
N SER A 236 2.65 11.21 3.10
CA SER A 236 1.43 11.47 2.40
C SER A 236 1.76 12.15 1.07
N TYR A 237 0.78 12.71 0.41
CA TYR A 237 0.98 13.47 -0.82
C TYR A 237 -0.05 14.58 -0.92
N GLN A 238 0.37 15.68 -1.54
CA GLN A 238 -0.56 16.68 -2.08
C GLN A 238 -1.02 16.20 -3.45
N PHE A 239 -2.29 16.33 -3.74
CA PHE A 239 -2.83 15.95 -5.04
C PHE A 239 -3.90 16.92 -5.51
N SER A 240 -3.87 17.27 -6.78
CA SER A 240 -4.93 18.01 -7.46
C SER A 240 -4.95 17.63 -8.93
N HIS A 241 -6.12 17.32 -9.46
CA HIS A 241 -6.36 17.21 -10.90
C HIS A 241 -7.73 17.78 -11.22
N PRO A 242 -7.84 19.07 -11.55
CA PRO A 242 -9.08 19.68 -12.01
C PRO A 242 -9.48 19.12 -13.37
N ALA A 243 -10.75 19.28 -13.76
CA ALA A 243 -11.19 18.91 -15.09
C ALA A 243 -10.36 19.62 -16.17
N GLY A 244 -9.71 18.83 -17.05
CA GLY A 244 -8.78 19.35 -18.04
C GLY A 244 -7.33 19.51 -17.52
N GLY A 245 -7.06 19.16 -16.26
CA GLY A 245 -5.71 19.16 -15.67
C GLY A 245 -5.10 20.54 -15.42
N PRO A 246 -3.79 20.61 -15.14
CA PRO A 246 -2.85 19.49 -15.02
C PRO A 246 -2.96 18.76 -13.69
N THR A 247 -2.27 17.60 -13.58
CA THR A 247 -2.09 16.89 -12.31
C THR A 247 -0.97 17.53 -11.52
N ILE A 248 -1.25 17.97 -10.30
CA ILE A 248 -0.25 18.40 -9.34
C ILE A 248 -0.14 17.32 -8.26
N ILE A 249 1.05 16.77 -8.07
CA ILE A 249 1.34 15.80 -7.01
C ILE A 249 2.75 16.03 -6.47
N GLY A 250 2.88 16.07 -5.16
CA GLY A 250 4.15 16.20 -4.45
C GLY A 250 4.11 15.48 -3.11
N PRO A 251 5.27 15.11 -2.54
CA PRO A 251 5.33 14.45 -1.25
C PRO A 251 4.92 15.39 -0.12
N GLN A 252 4.31 14.82 0.89
CA GLN A 252 3.93 15.48 2.12
C GLN A 252 4.35 14.58 3.28
N TRP A 253 5.24 15.11 4.12
CA TRP A 253 5.70 14.41 5.32
C TRP A 253 4.85 14.80 6.51
N ARG A 254 4.52 13.85 7.35
CA ARG A 254 3.74 14.05 8.57
C ARG A 254 4.56 13.75 9.82
N SER A 255 4.11 14.32 10.93
CA SER A 255 4.65 13.97 12.24
C SER A 255 4.29 12.54 12.62
N GLN A 256 5.18 11.92 13.38
CA GLN A 256 4.97 10.65 14.06
C GLN A 256 4.73 10.95 15.54
N LEU A 257 3.57 10.55 16.08
CA LEU A 257 3.14 10.88 17.44
C LEU A 257 3.37 12.37 17.80
N GLY A 258 3.05 13.25 16.85
CA GLY A 258 3.14 14.70 17.07
C GLY A 258 4.50 15.34 16.83
N ARG A 259 5.55 14.58 16.53
CA ARG A 259 6.90 15.06 16.24
C ARG A 259 7.43 14.54 14.90
N PHE A 260 8.34 15.28 14.30
CA PHE A 260 8.96 14.88 13.03
C PHE A 260 10.03 13.78 13.20
N GLY A 261 10.58 13.62 14.34
CA GLY A 261 11.34 12.55 15.00
C GLY A 261 12.42 11.77 14.24
N TYR A 262 12.32 11.56 12.93
CA TYR A 262 13.30 10.82 12.12
C TYR A 262 13.45 11.39 10.71
N LEU A 263 14.51 10.98 10.00
CA LEU A 263 14.79 11.37 8.62
C LEU A 263 13.65 10.95 7.68
N ARG A 264 13.19 11.88 6.85
CA ARG A 264 12.31 11.60 5.70
C ARG A 264 13.13 11.65 4.42
N SER A 265 12.89 10.70 3.53
CA SER A 265 13.65 10.55 2.28
C SER A 265 12.76 10.19 1.10
N ALA A 266 13.04 10.81 -0.03
CA ALA A 266 12.48 10.48 -1.34
C ALA A 266 13.55 10.58 -2.41
N ARG A 267 13.36 9.90 -3.54
CA ARG A 267 14.24 9.96 -4.69
C ARG A 267 13.51 10.17 -5.99
N MET A 268 14.11 10.92 -6.89
CA MET A 268 13.66 11.05 -8.27
C MET A 268 14.59 10.29 -9.21
N VAL A 269 13.97 9.53 -10.10
CA VAL A 269 14.66 8.77 -11.16
C VAL A 269 14.24 9.31 -12.50
N PHE A 270 15.21 9.49 -13.38
CA PHE A 270 15.01 10.09 -14.70
C PHE A 270 15.33 9.09 -15.81
N PHE A 271 14.50 9.12 -16.86
CA PHE A 271 14.66 8.29 -18.04
C PHE A 271 14.68 9.21 -19.28
N ALA A 272 15.81 9.28 -19.95
CA ALA A 272 15.93 10.05 -21.21
C ALA A 272 15.05 9.46 -22.32
N ASN A 273 14.84 8.15 -22.28
CA ASN A 273 13.91 7.41 -23.13
C ASN A 273 13.31 6.29 -22.28
N GLY A 274 12.03 6.40 -21.97
CA GLY A 274 11.35 5.45 -21.09
C GLY A 274 9.85 5.73 -20.99
N ASN A 275 9.12 4.79 -20.40
CA ASN A 275 7.68 4.86 -20.21
C ASN A 275 7.26 4.21 -18.88
N TYR A 276 5.96 4.01 -18.67
CA TYR A 276 5.43 3.41 -17.43
C TYR A 276 5.96 1.99 -17.14
N VAL A 277 6.35 1.23 -18.18
CA VAL A 277 6.97 -0.10 -17.97
C VAL A 277 8.35 0.07 -17.36
N ASP A 278 9.18 0.98 -17.90
CA ASP A 278 10.53 1.25 -17.39
C ASP A 278 10.49 1.77 -15.95
N MET A 279 9.55 2.66 -15.64
CA MET A 279 9.32 3.15 -14.27
C MET A 279 8.92 2.00 -13.34
N SER A 280 7.99 1.14 -13.74
CA SER A 280 7.59 -0.03 -12.96
C SER A 280 8.75 -1.00 -12.74
N LYS A 281 9.61 -1.22 -13.76
CA LYS A 281 10.81 -2.07 -13.64
C LYS A 281 11.89 -1.44 -12.75
N ARG A 282 12.02 -0.10 -12.73
CA ARG A 282 12.88 0.57 -11.75
C ARG A 282 12.35 0.38 -10.33
N TYR A 283 11.02 0.51 -10.14
CA TYR A 283 10.42 0.27 -8.83
C TYR A 283 10.55 -1.20 -8.41
N ARG A 284 10.40 -2.16 -9.32
CA ARG A 284 10.66 -3.58 -9.04
C ARG A 284 12.09 -3.80 -8.51
N ARG A 285 13.11 -3.18 -9.12
CA ARG A 285 14.48 -3.24 -8.59
C ARG A 285 14.58 -2.62 -7.20
N TYR A 286 13.93 -1.49 -6.97
CA TYR A 286 13.90 -0.83 -5.67
C TYR A 286 13.32 -1.73 -4.57
N VAL A 287 12.20 -2.38 -4.80
CA VAL A 287 11.60 -3.28 -3.80
C VAL A 287 12.42 -4.57 -3.61
N GLN A 288 13.19 -5.00 -4.61
CA GLN A 288 14.19 -6.07 -4.47
C GLN A 288 15.38 -5.62 -3.60
N GLU A 289 15.88 -4.41 -3.84
CA GLU A 289 16.99 -3.80 -3.09
C GLU A 289 16.62 -3.56 -1.61
N THR A 290 15.36 -3.24 -1.32
CA THR A 290 14.87 -2.92 0.02
C THR A 290 14.23 -4.10 0.76
N GLY A 291 14.14 -5.28 0.13
CA GLY A 291 13.58 -6.49 0.76
C GLY A 291 12.05 -6.54 0.79
N LEU A 292 11.36 -5.61 0.11
CA LEU A 292 9.91 -5.63 -0.05
C LEU A 292 9.42 -6.61 -1.13
N PHE A 293 10.36 -7.24 -1.84
CA PHE A 293 10.07 -8.26 -2.84
C PHE A 293 10.52 -9.63 -2.35
N VAL A 294 9.57 -10.54 -2.18
CA VAL A 294 9.83 -11.97 -1.96
C VAL A 294 9.05 -12.73 -3.02
N SER A 295 9.76 -13.47 -3.86
CA SER A 295 9.15 -14.19 -4.98
C SER A 295 8.22 -15.31 -4.51
N LEU A 296 7.23 -15.66 -5.32
CA LEU A 296 6.36 -16.82 -5.08
C LEU A 296 7.17 -18.13 -4.99
N LYS A 297 8.29 -18.24 -5.73
CA LYS A 297 9.20 -19.39 -5.62
C LYS A 297 9.81 -19.52 -4.22
N GLU A 298 10.25 -18.41 -3.63
CA GLU A 298 10.76 -18.37 -2.24
C GLU A 298 9.65 -18.65 -1.23
N LYS A 299 8.44 -18.16 -1.46
CA LYS A 299 7.27 -18.45 -0.61
C LYS A 299 6.87 -19.91 -0.66
N ILE A 300 6.88 -20.54 -1.84
CA ILE A 300 6.64 -21.98 -2.01
C ILE A 300 7.71 -22.79 -1.26
N ALA A 301 8.97 -22.39 -1.33
CA ALA A 301 10.04 -23.07 -0.61
C ALA A 301 9.85 -23.03 0.92
N ARG A 302 9.21 -21.99 1.44
CA ARG A 302 8.88 -21.84 2.87
C ARG A 302 7.55 -22.51 3.24
N THR A 303 6.56 -22.46 2.33
CA THR A 303 5.18 -22.94 2.53
C THR A 303 4.74 -23.68 1.27
N PRO A 304 5.04 -24.99 1.13
CA PRO A 304 4.76 -25.76 -0.10
C PRO A 304 3.30 -25.69 -0.56
N ALA A 305 2.34 -25.54 0.36
CA ALA A 305 0.92 -25.41 0.05
C ALA A 305 0.59 -24.22 -0.87
N VAL A 306 1.44 -23.19 -0.93
CA VAL A 306 1.29 -22.06 -1.87
C VAL A 306 1.49 -22.54 -3.32
N GLY A 307 2.31 -23.56 -3.54
CA GLY A 307 2.53 -24.17 -4.87
C GLY A 307 1.27 -24.79 -5.48
N ASP A 308 0.36 -25.26 -4.66
CA ASP A 308 -0.90 -25.87 -5.11
C ASP A 308 -1.92 -24.84 -5.64
N LEU A 309 -1.70 -23.55 -5.36
CA LEU A 309 -2.64 -22.47 -5.74
C LEU A 309 -2.62 -22.13 -7.23
N PHE A 310 -1.57 -22.52 -7.96
CA PHE A 310 -1.46 -22.21 -9.39
C PHE A 310 -2.36 -23.09 -10.24
N GLY A 311 -3.33 -22.45 -10.89
CA GLY A 311 -4.40 -23.17 -11.60
C GLY A 311 -5.51 -23.68 -10.65
N MET A 312 -5.58 -23.15 -9.42
CA MET A 312 -6.68 -23.41 -8.48
C MET A 312 -7.57 -22.16 -8.43
N PRO A 313 -8.84 -22.25 -8.84
CA PRO A 313 -9.80 -21.17 -8.61
C PRO A 313 -10.07 -21.02 -7.11
N GLN A 314 -10.54 -19.84 -6.71
CA GLN A 314 -11.03 -19.61 -5.34
C GLN A 314 -12.53 -19.33 -5.33
N THR A 315 -13.19 -19.58 -4.22
CA THR A 315 -14.60 -19.19 -3.99
C THR A 315 -14.81 -18.73 -2.57
N ARG A 316 -15.80 -17.87 -2.37
CA ARG A 316 -16.22 -17.41 -1.04
C ARG A 316 -17.56 -18.02 -0.69
N VAL A 317 -17.65 -18.63 0.49
CA VAL A 317 -18.91 -19.13 1.07
C VAL A 317 -19.21 -18.35 2.35
N SER A 318 -20.44 -17.86 2.48
CA SER A 318 -20.90 -17.14 3.67
C SER A 318 -21.82 -18.02 4.51
N ILE A 319 -21.62 -18.03 5.82
CA ILE A 319 -22.43 -18.82 6.79
C ILE A 319 -23.55 -17.96 7.33
N LEU A 320 -23.24 -16.97 8.13
CA LEU A 320 -24.20 -16.08 8.76
C LEU A 320 -23.90 -14.64 8.45
N ARG A 321 -24.90 -13.90 8.03
CA ARG A 321 -24.92 -12.45 8.00
C ARG A 321 -26.08 -11.97 8.88
N ASN A 322 -25.80 -11.04 9.79
CA ASN A 322 -26.77 -10.57 10.77
C ASN A 322 -26.46 -9.12 11.16
N LEU A 323 -26.99 -8.16 10.38
CA LEU A 323 -26.76 -6.75 10.62
C LEU A 323 -27.44 -6.29 11.90
N THR A 324 -26.75 -5.50 12.70
CA THR A 324 -27.36 -4.80 13.83
C THR A 324 -28.07 -3.53 13.36
N PRO A 325 -29.20 -3.14 14.00
CA PRO A 325 -29.84 -1.84 13.72
C PRO A 325 -28.92 -0.63 13.94
N ALA A 326 -27.82 -0.78 14.66
CA ALA A 326 -26.80 0.26 14.88
C ALA A 326 -25.82 0.42 13.70
N SER A 327 -25.88 -0.45 12.71
CA SER A 327 -25.07 -0.36 11.49
C SER A 327 -25.72 0.59 10.48
N ASP A 328 -24.89 1.41 9.81
CA ASP A 328 -25.34 2.28 8.71
C ASP A 328 -25.84 1.49 7.49
N ARG A 329 -25.48 0.21 7.42
CA ARG A 329 -25.92 -0.70 6.35
C ARG A 329 -27.28 -1.35 6.62
N TYR A 330 -27.86 -1.13 7.81
CA TYR A 330 -29.10 -1.77 8.18
C TYR A 330 -30.25 -1.27 7.29
N ASP A 331 -30.90 -2.19 6.58
CA ASP A 331 -32.05 -1.88 5.76
C ASP A 331 -33.30 -1.76 6.66
N THR A 332 -33.71 -0.52 6.97
CA THR A 332 -34.89 -0.23 7.78
C THR A 332 -36.19 -0.41 7.00
N LYS A 333 -36.12 -0.41 5.64
CA LYS A 333 -37.31 -0.56 4.77
C LYS A 333 -37.67 -2.04 4.58
N ASP A 334 -36.67 -2.89 4.53
CA ASP A 334 -36.84 -4.34 4.39
C ASP A 334 -35.92 -5.09 5.37
N PRO A 335 -36.34 -5.25 6.63
CA PRO A 335 -35.53 -5.90 7.66
C PRO A 335 -35.13 -7.33 7.31
N SER A 336 -35.84 -8.03 6.39
CA SER A 336 -35.49 -9.40 5.99
C SER A 336 -34.13 -9.46 5.27
N LYS A 337 -33.68 -8.37 4.66
CA LYS A 337 -32.37 -8.28 4.01
C LYS A 337 -31.18 -8.20 4.98
N ASN A 338 -31.45 -7.94 6.25
CA ASN A 338 -30.42 -7.82 7.28
C ASN A 338 -29.97 -9.16 7.85
N PHE A 339 -30.63 -10.26 7.47
CA PHE A 339 -30.31 -11.59 7.98
C PHE A 339 -30.26 -12.60 6.84
N SER A 340 -29.19 -13.40 6.83
CA SER A 340 -29.11 -14.60 5.99
C SER A 340 -28.29 -15.67 6.70
N LEU A 341 -28.77 -16.88 6.65
CA LEU A 341 -28.11 -18.05 7.23
C LEU A 341 -28.07 -19.18 6.20
N THR A 342 -26.90 -19.74 6.00
CA THR A 342 -26.70 -21.04 5.35
C THR A 342 -25.81 -21.86 6.27
N THR A 343 -26.29 -23.03 6.71
CA THR A 343 -25.55 -23.84 7.66
C THR A 343 -24.25 -24.40 7.09
N PHE A 344 -23.33 -24.79 7.95
CA PHE A 344 -22.10 -25.46 7.55
C PHE A 344 -22.36 -26.71 6.72
N ASP A 345 -23.39 -27.51 7.11
CA ASP A 345 -23.75 -28.74 6.39
C ASP A 345 -24.35 -28.46 5.01
N GLU A 346 -25.15 -27.40 4.86
CA GLU A 346 -25.65 -26.98 3.55
C GLU A 346 -24.50 -26.55 2.65
N ARG A 347 -23.49 -25.82 3.18
CA ARG A 347 -22.29 -25.45 2.42
C ARG A 347 -21.46 -26.67 2.05
N ALA A 348 -21.28 -27.62 2.95
CA ALA A 348 -20.60 -28.88 2.67
C ALA A 348 -21.28 -29.64 1.52
N LYS A 349 -22.63 -29.73 1.51
CA LYS A 349 -23.39 -30.31 0.41
C LYS A 349 -23.14 -29.55 -0.91
N GLN A 350 -23.25 -28.22 -0.92
CA GLN A 350 -23.03 -27.40 -2.09
C GLN A 350 -21.61 -27.56 -2.66
N LEU A 351 -20.59 -27.73 -1.81
CA LEU A 351 -19.21 -28.01 -2.26
C LEU A 351 -19.10 -29.40 -2.92
N ARG A 352 -19.80 -30.42 -2.40
CA ARG A 352 -19.89 -31.75 -3.08
C ARG A 352 -20.57 -31.62 -4.46
N ASP A 353 -21.63 -30.80 -4.56
CA ASP A 353 -22.29 -30.54 -5.84
C ASP A 353 -21.33 -29.84 -6.85
N LEU A 354 -20.45 -28.95 -6.41
CA LEU A 354 -19.40 -28.35 -7.26
C LEU A 354 -18.41 -29.41 -7.74
N LYS A 355 -17.97 -30.31 -6.89
CA LYS A 355 -17.09 -31.42 -7.24
C LYS A 355 -17.74 -32.32 -8.30
N ALA A 356 -19.00 -32.64 -8.14
CA ALA A 356 -19.77 -33.45 -9.11
C ALA A 356 -19.92 -32.73 -10.48
N LYS A 357 -19.84 -31.39 -10.52
CA LYS A 357 -19.83 -30.60 -11.75
C LYS A 357 -18.43 -30.45 -12.37
N GLY A 358 -17.42 -31.17 -11.86
CA GLY A 358 -16.06 -31.19 -12.39
C GLY A 358 -15.15 -30.04 -11.91
N ILE A 359 -15.47 -29.41 -10.79
CA ILE A 359 -14.54 -28.50 -10.10
C ILE A 359 -13.65 -29.34 -9.19
N ASP A 360 -12.50 -29.77 -9.71
CA ASP A 360 -11.66 -30.76 -9.04
C ASP A 360 -10.78 -30.20 -7.92
N ASN A 361 -10.40 -28.95 -8.00
CA ASN A 361 -9.61 -28.24 -6.99
C ASN A 361 -10.18 -26.85 -6.74
N LEU A 362 -10.14 -26.38 -5.49
CA LEU A 362 -10.76 -25.12 -5.09
C LEU A 362 -10.14 -24.62 -3.78
N LEU A 363 -9.89 -23.32 -3.70
CA LEU A 363 -9.62 -22.63 -2.45
C LEU A 363 -10.93 -22.01 -1.93
N VAL A 364 -11.39 -22.48 -0.78
CA VAL A 364 -12.65 -22.06 -0.16
C VAL A 364 -12.37 -21.04 0.94
N TYR A 365 -12.88 -19.83 0.78
CA TYR A 365 -12.92 -18.81 1.83
C TYR A 365 -14.23 -18.89 2.58
N VAL A 366 -14.18 -19.15 3.87
CA VAL A 366 -15.38 -19.21 4.73
C VAL A 366 -15.52 -17.88 5.46
N SER A 367 -16.60 -17.15 5.18
CA SER A 367 -16.96 -15.90 5.87
C SER A 367 -18.24 -16.07 6.69
N GLY A 368 -18.52 -15.16 7.64
CA GLY A 368 -19.72 -15.22 8.47
C GLY A 368 -19.75 -16.41 9.45
N TRP A 369 -18.61 -16.99 9.73
CA TRP A 369 -18.42 -18.08 10.70
C TRP A 369 -18.33 -17.61 12.16
N PRO A 370 -18.10 -16.32 12.51
CA PRO A 370 -18.14 -15.82 13.87
C PRO A 370 -19.52 -15.99 14.52
N HIS A 371 -19.55 -16.00 15.84
CA HIS A 371 -20.73 -16.25 16.70
C HIS A 371 -22.00 -15.51 16.27
N LEU A 372 -21.89 -14.21 16.00
CA LEU A 372 -23.00 -13.37 15.54
C LEU A 372 -23.03 -13.13 14.02
N GLY A 373 -22.10 -13.74 13.28
CA GLY A 373 -22.01 -13.61 11.82
C GLY A 373 -20.89 -12.71 11.34
N TYR A 374 -20.94 -12.40 10.06
CA TYR A 374 -19.94 -11.59 9.36
C TYR A 374 -19.79 -10.20 10.00
N ASP A 375 -18.55 -9.77 10.20
CA ASP A 375 -18.18 -8.46 10.78
C ASP A 375 -18.94 -8.15 12.09
N ARG A 376 -19.02 -9.14 13.00
CA ARG A 376 -19.66 -8.99 14.30
C ARG A 376 -18.73 -9.38 15.43
N GLN A 377 -18.66 -8.54 16.47
CA GLN A 377 -17.95 -8.78 17.74
C GLN A 377 -16.46 -9.13 17.59
N HIS A 378 -15.82 -8.84 16.46
CA HIS A 378 -14.37 -9.00 16.38
C HIS A 378 -13.67 -8.20 17.49
N PRO A 379 -12.59 -8.77 18.06
CA PRO A 379 -11.93 -10.03 17.69
C PRO A 379 -12.48 -11.28 18.37
N ASP A 380 -13.56 -11.20 19.14
CA ASP A 380 -14.17 -12.35 19.84
C ASP A 380 -15.11 -13.13 18.92
N ALA A 381 -14.52 -13.81 17.94
CA ALA A 381 -15.26 -14.47 16.87
C ALA A 381 -15.93 -15.80 17.27
N LEU A 382 -15.51 -16.44 18.37
CA LEU A 382 -15.90 -17.79 18.77
C LEU A 382 -16.76 -17.82 20.03
N PRO A 383 -17.63 -18.85 20.19
CA PRO A 383 -17.81 -20.06 19.38
C PRO A 383 -18.50 -19.81 18.04
N PRO A 384 -18.49 -20.78 17.07
CA PRO A 384 -19.28 -20.67 15.83
C PRO A 384 -20.78 -20.60 16.12
N PRO A 385 -21.63 -20.06 15.19
CA PRO A 385 -23.07 -19.92 15.41
C PRO A 385 -23.75 -21.29 15.59
N GLU A 386 -24.39 -21.49 16.70
CA GLU A 386 -25.16 -22.73 17.01
C GLU A 386 -26.22 -23.03 15.93
N LYS A 387 -26.92 -21.97 15.45
CA LYS A 387 -27.92 -22.10 14.37
C LYS A 387 -27.32 -22.56 13.04
N ALA A 388 -26.03 -22.39 12.84
CA ALA A 388 -25.29 -22.86 11.65
C ALA A 388 -24.77 -24.30 11.82
N GLY A 389 -24.85 -24.87 13.00
CA GLY A 389 -24.35 -26.20 13.37
C GLY A 389 -23.19 -26.21 14.36
N GLY A 390 -22.83 -25.04 14.92
CA GLY A 390 -21.81 -24.91 15.95
C GLY A 390 -20.44 -25.47 15.54
N TRP A 391 -19.65 -25.91 16.51
CA TRP A 391 -18.33 -26.53 16.31
C TRP A 391 -18.38 -27.78 15.43
N GLU A 392 -19.36 -28.65 15.65
CA GLU A 392 -19.50 -29.89 14.90
C GLU A 392 -19.82 -29.64 13.42
N GLY A 393 -20.71 -28.69 13.13
CA GLY A 393 -21.01 -28.28 11.75
C GLY A 393 -19.79 -27.67 11.05
N MET A 394 -19.05 -26.78 11.73
CA MET A 394 -17.82 -26.20 11.20
C MET A 394 -16.77 -27.28 10.90
N LYS A 395 -16.60 -28.23 11.82
CA LYS A 395 -15.67 -29.34 11.62
C LYS A 395 -16.06 -30.19 10.40
N ARG A 396 -17.36 -30.55 10.26
CA ARG A 396 -17.84 -31.31 9.08
C ARG A 396 -17.60 -30.58 7.77
N LEU A 397 -17.76 -29.24 7.72
CA LEU A 397 -17.43 -28.44 6.53
C LEU A 397 -15.94 -28.55 6.18
N VAL A 398 -15.05 -28.38 7.17
CA VAL A 398 -13.59 -28.46 6.98
C VAL A 398 -13.19 -29.87 6.54
N ASP A 399 -13.72 -30.91 7.17
CA ASP A 399 -13.46 -32.31 6.80
C ASP A 399 -13.96 -32.60 5.38
N THR A 400 -15.15 -32.10 5.00
CA THR A 400 -15.67 -32.21 3.63
C THR A 400 -14.72 -31.53 2.61
N CYS A 401 -14.22 -30.33 2.89
CA CYS A 401 -13.22 -29.70 1.99
C CYS A 401 -12.01 -30.62 1.81
N ARG A 402 -11.49 -31.19 2.88
CA ARG A 402 -10.35 -32.12 2.82
C ARG A 402 -10.65 -33.39 2.01
N GLU A 403 -11.81 -34.01 2.20
CA GLU A 403 -12.27 -35.18 1.44
C GLU A 403 -12.39 -34.89 -0.05
N LEU A 404 -12.82 -33.69 -0.42
CA LEU A 404 -12.94 -33.24 -1.81
C LEU A 404 -11.61 -32.86 -2.47
N GLY A 405 -10.52 -32.76 -1.69
CA GLY A 405 -9.23 -32.23 -2.14
C GLY A 405 -9.21 -30.69 -2.25
N TYR A 406 -10.16 -30.03 -1.60
CA TYR A 406 -10.23 -28.57 -1.54
C TYR A 406 -9.41 -28.01 -0.37
N LYS A 407 -8.87 -26.82 -0.55
CA LYS A 407 -8.25 -26.06 0.56
C LYS A 407 -9.30 -25.16 1.20
N VAL A 408 -9.23 -25.01 2.53
CA VAL A 408 -10.15 -24.13 3.27
C VAL A 408 -9.38 -23.17 4.14
N ILE A 409 -9.75 -21.89 4.07
CA ILE A 409 -9.26 -20.81 4.92
C ILE A 409 -10.46 -20.00 5.42
N PHE A 410 -10.30 -19.39 6.60
CA PHE A 410 -11.34 -18.58 7.20
C PHE A 410 -11.04 -17.11 7.00
N HIS A 411 -12.08 -16.33 6.64
CA HIS A 411 -12.04 -14.89 6.62
C HIS A 411 -12.12 -14.38 8.05
N ASP A 412 -11.09 -13.72 8.50
CA ASP A 412 -10.94 -13.20 9.84
C ASP A 412 -10.38 -11.78 9.82
N GLN A 413 -10.50 -11.04 10.92
CA GLN A 413 -9.91 -9.73 11.05
C GLN A 413 -9.66 -9.40 12.52
N TYR A 414 -8.66 -8.54 12.81
CA TYR A 414 -8.20 -8.23 14.16
C TYR A 414 -8.00 -6.73 14.40
N ARG A 415 -8.37 -5.88 13.44
CA ARG A 415 -8.28 -4.43 13.58
C ARG A 415 -9.58 -3.81 14.10
N ASP A 416 -10.72 -4.19 13.50
CA ASP A 416 -12.01 -3.65 13.90
C ASP A 416 -12.40 -4.21 15.27
N TYR A 417 -12.61 -3.31 16.23
CA TYR A 417 -12.83 -3.63 17.62
C TYR A 417 -14.22 -3.19 18.03
N TYR A 418 -15.17 -4.12 17.91
CA TYR A 418 -16.57 -3.82 18.15
C TYR A 418 -16.84 -3.50 19.62
N LEU A 419 -17.65 -2.46 19.87
CA LEU A 419 -17.95 -2.01 21.25
C LEU A 419 -18.77 -3.05 22.04
N ASP A 420 -19.48 -3.96 21.36
CA ASP A 420 -20.23 -5.08 21.96
C ASP A 420 -19.41 -6.38 22.04
N ALA A 421 -18.12 -6.35 21.66
CA ALA A 421 -17.24 -7.50 21.82
C ALA A 421 -16.97 -7.79 23.31
N PRO A 422 -17.02 -9.05 23.77
CA PRO A 422 -16.77 -9.38 25.18
C PRO A 422 -15.42 -8.92 25.73
N SER A 423 -14.40 -8.82 24.84
CA SER A 423 -13.06 -8.33 25.22
C SER A 423 -12.89 -6.84 25.09
N TYR A 424 -13.94 -6.09 24.68
CA TYR A 424 -13.79 -4.66 24.45
C TYR A 424 -13.31 -3.94 25.74
N ASN A 425 -12.22 -3.19 25.54
CA ASN A 425 -11.64 -2.35 26.57
C ASN A 425 -11.04 -1.10 25.91
N GLU A 426 -11.49 0.07 26.31
CA GLU A 426 -11.01 1.35 25.79
C GLU A 426 -9.48 1.50 25.88
N GLN A 427 -8.85 0.89 26.88
CA GLN A 427 -7.39 0.89 27.03
C GLN A 427 -6.67 0.20 25.88
N PHE A 428 -7.31 -0.72 25.16
CA PHE A 428 -6.71 -1.43 24.04
C PHE A 428 -7.09 -0.83 22.67
N ALA A 429 -8.02 0.12 22.67
CA ALA A 429 -8.42 0.83 21.49
C ALA A 429 -7.39 1.89 21.10
N VAL A 430 -7.29 2.15 19.80
CA VAL A 430 -6.47 3.24 19.26
C VAL A 430 -7.04 4.58 19.70
N HIS A 431 -6.18 5.46 20.21
CA HIS A 431 -6.50 6.84 20.54
C HIS A 431 -5.91 7.79 19.49
N GLU A 432 -6.71 8.72 19.03
CA GLU A 432 -6.23 9.86 18.25
C GLU A 432 -5.53 10.89 19.17
N GLU A 433 -4.81 11.80 18.54
CA GLU A 433 -4.24 12.93 19.25
C GLU A 433 -5.32 13.73 20.00
N ASP A 434 -4.97 14.31 21.17
CA ASP A 434 -5.88 15.06 22.00
C ASP A 434 -6.71 16.07 21.19
N THR A 435 -8.04 15.94 21.29
CA THR A 435 -9.03 16.74 20.56
C THR A 435 -9.22 18.16 21.10
N SER A 436 -8.60 18.53 22.23
CA SER A 436 -8.53 19.93 22.68
C SER A 436 -7.77 20.80 21.68
N LEU A 437 -6.98 20.17 20.82
CA LEU A 437 -6.31 20.80 19.70
C LEU A 437 -7.27 20.88 18.51
N PRO A 438 -7.26 22.01 17.73
CA PRO A 438 -8.11 22.11 16.55
C PRO A 438 -7.97 20.85 15.72
N PRO A 439 -9.07 20.27 15.22
CA PRO A 439 -9.00 19.08 14.42
C PRO A 439 -7.99 19.34 13.32
N GLN A 440 -6.90 18.62 13.35
CA GLN A 440 -6.11 18.52 12.14
C GLN A 440 -7.02 17.89 11.13
N GLN A 441 -7.07 18.44 9.94
CA GLN A 441 -7.76 17.84 8.81
C GLN A 441 -7.03 16.55 8.37
N PHE A 442 -6.65 15.75 9.35
CA PHE A 442 -6.16 14.41 9.12
C PHE A 442 -7.36 13.51 9.34
N PRO A 443 -7.82 12.79 8.37
CA PRO A 443 -8.69 11.68 8.63
C PRO A 443 -7.87 10.65 9.41
N GLY A 444 -7.76 10.87 10.72
CA GLY A 444 -7.24 9.86 11.65
C GLY A 444 -8.14 8.65 11.58
N SER A 445 -9.43 8.82 11.67
CA SER A 445 -10.37 7.81 11.29
C SER A 445 -10.95 8.16 9.92
N ARG A 446 -10.50 7.49 8.93
CA ARG A 446 -11.04 7.51 7.56
C ARG A 446 -12.53 7.21 7.50
N PHE A 447 -13.04 6.58 8.55
CA PHE A 447 -14.37 6.05 8.71
C PHE A 447 -15.02 6.45 10.03
N GLY A 448 -14.40 7.33 10.83
CA GLY A 448 -14.93 7.74 12.12
C GLY A 448 -16.12 8.68 11.94
N ASP A 449 -17.32 8.14 12.12
CA ASP A 449 -18.55 8.91 12.10
C ASP A 449 -18.73 9.69 13.40
N SER A 450 -18.04 9.25 14.47
CA SER A 450 -18.15 9.78 15.81
C SER A 450 -16.90 9.49 16.62
N LYS A 451 -16.80 10.11 17.80
CA LYS A 451 -15.73 9.87 18.75
C LYS A 451 -16.31 9.63 20.13
N GLN A 452 -15.63 8.79 20.89
CA GLN A 452 -15.81 8.64 22.33
C GLN A 452 -14.52 9.11 23.00
N GLY A 453 -14.51 10.37 23.45
CA GLY A 453 -13.26 11.00 23.90
C GLY A 453 -12.24 11.09 22.75
N GLN A 454 -11.10 10.43 22.91
CA GLN A 454 -10.04 10.34 21.88
C GLN A 454 -10.17 9.11 20.98
N ILE A 455 -11.13 8.22 21.22
CA ILE A 455 -11.31 6.96 20.47
C ILE A 455 -12.17 7.22 19.25
N PRO A 456 -11.66 7.05 18.01
CA PRO A 456 -12.46 7.14 16.80
C PRO A 456 -13.41 5.94 16.68
N LEU A 457 -14.66 6.19 16.30
CA LEU A 457 -15.68 5.16 16.12
C LEU A 457 -16.21 5.16 14.69
N MET A 458 -16.46 3.95 14.18
CA MET A 458 -17.11 3.72 12.89
C MET A 458 -18.35 2.87 13.08
N ARG A 459 -19.36 3.01 12.17
CA ARG A 459 -20.64 2.27 12.22
C ARG A 459 -20.98 1.56 10.91
N HIS A 460 -20.05 1.53 9.97
CA HIS A 460 -20.36 1.15 8.59
C HIS A 460 -20.54 -0.35 8.36
N TRP A 461 -19.97 -1.22 9.21
CA TRP A 461 -20.01 -2.67 9.00
C TRP A 461 -21.18 -3.33 9.73
N ASP A 462 -21.38 -4.63 9.48
CA ASP A 462 -22.57 -5.38 9.94
C ASP A 462 -22.76 -5.34 11.46
N GLY A 463 -21.68 -5.25 12.23
CA GLY A 463 -21.67 -5.14 13.69
C GLY A 463 -22.01 -3.77 14.27
N GLY A 464 -22.05 -2.73 13.44
CA GLY A 464 -22.31 -1.37 13.90
C GLY A 464 -21.10 -0.72 14.60
N PRO A 465 -21.29 -0.05 15.76
CA PRO A 465 -20.22 0.74 16.37
C PRO A 465 -18.97 -0.04 16.70
N GLN A 466 -17.84 0.41 16.22
CA GLN A 466 -16.52 -0.17 16.45
C GLN A 466 -15.46 0.90 16.59
N ALA A 467 -14.44 0.62 17.40
CA ALA A 467 -13.15 1.29 17.46
C ALA A 467 -12.12 0.49 16.64
N TYR A 468 -10.85 0.79 16.81
CA TYR A 468 -9.74 0.02 16.24
C TYR A 468 -8.87 -0.56 17.35
N LEU A 469 -8.59 -1.86 17.27
CA LEU A 469 -7.70 -2.54 18.23
C LEU A 469 -6.25 -2.20 17.92
N ASN A 470 -5.52 -1.68 18.89
CA ASN A 470 -4.09 -1.43 18.71
C ASN A 470 -3.36 -2.70 18.25
N ALA A 471 -2.50 -2.56 17.25
CA ALA A 471 -1.81 -3.67 16.60
C ALA A 471 -0.98 -4.56 17.56
N ARG A 472 -0.54 -3.99 18.68
CA ARG A 472 0.18 -4.70 19.75
C ARG A 472 -0.63 -5.85 20.34
N PHE A 473 -1.95 -5.75 20.35
CA PHE A 473 -2.85 -6.73 21.00
C PHE A 473 -3.46 -7.73 19.98
N GLN A 474 -3.41 -7.43 18.68
CA GLN A 474 -4.07 -8.21 17.63
C GLN A 474 -3.61 -9.68 17.59
N LEU A 475 -2.30 -9.93 17.67
CA LEU A 475 -1.75 -11.30 17.67
C LEU A 475 -2.28 -12.14 18.83
N GLY A 476 -2.46 -11.56 20.01
CA GLY A 476 -2.99 -12.29 21.18
C GLY A 476 -4.41 -12.85 20.94
N HIS A 477 -5.27 -12.09 20.29
CA HIS A 477 -6.61 -12.53 19.91
C HIS A 477 -6.58 -13.61 18.82
N LEU A 478 -5.72 -13.47 17.83
CA LEU A 478 -5.52 -14.51 16.81
C LEU A 478 -5.08 -15.82 17.44
N LEU A 479 -4.10 -15.80 18.34
CA LEU A 479 -3.63 -16.98 19.05
C LEU A 479 -4.77 -17.67 19.81
N LYS A 480 -5.59 -16.91 20.55
CA LYS A 480 -6.75 -17.42 21.27
C LYS A 480 -7.75 -18.12 20.34
N ASN A 481 -8.11 -17.49 19.22
CA ASN A 481 -9.08 -18.04 18.28
C ASN A 481 -8.56 -19.34 17.63
N TYR A 482 -7.33 -19.39 17.19
CA TYR A 482 -6.77 -20.59 16.55
C TYR A 482 -6.42 -21.71 17.54
N GLN A 483 -6.16 -21.38 18.82
CA GLN A 483 -6.11 -22.38 19.88
C GLN A 483 -7.46 -23.08 20.04
N LEU A 484 -8.56 -22.32 20.08
CA LEU A 484 -9.91 -22.89 20.15
C LEU A 484 -10.24 -23.76 18.92
N PHE A 485 -9.80 -23.38 17.71
CA PHE A 485 -9.91 -24.24 16.53
C PHE A 485 -9.20 -25.57 16.74
N SER A 486 -7.97 -25.54 17.23
CA SER A 486 -7.18 -26.74 17.55
C SER A 486 -7.86 -27.62 18.59
N ASP A 487 -8.40 -27.03 19.66
CA ASP A 487 -9.07 -27.75 20.75
C ASP A 487 -10.33 -28.49 20.26
N HIS A 488 -10.96 -28.00 19.19
CA HIS A 488 -12.12 -28.64 18.55
C HIS A 488 -11.76 -29.46 17.29
N GLY A 489 -10.47 -29.72 17.07
CA GLY A 489 -9.99 -30.54 15.95
C GLY A 489 -10.22 -29.93 14.57
N ILE A 490 -10.29 -28.61 14.48
CA ILE A 490 -10.41 -27.87 13.21
C ILE A 490 -9.03 -27.47 12.73
N THR A 491 -8.67 -27.91 11.52
CA THR A 491 -7.37 -27.64 10.90
C THR A 491 -7.59 -26.95 9.55
N THR A 492 -7.09 -25.73 9.39
CA THR A 492 -7.15 -24.95 8.15
C THR A 492 -5.84 -25.06 7.37
N GLN A 493 -5.85 -24.69 6.10
CA GLN A 493 -4.64 -24.61 5.26
C GLN A 493 -4.10 -23.18 5.16
N GLY A 494 -4.64 -22.25 5.94
CA GLY A 494 -4.24 -20.85 5.98
C GLY A 494 -5.31 -19.97 6.59
N ILE A 495 -5.17 -18.69 6.39
CA ILE A 495 -6.05 -17.62 6.88
C ILE A 495 -6.20 -16.54 5.81
N TYR A 496 -7.36 -15.89 5.76
CA TYR A 496 -7.54 -14.59 5.12
C TYR A 496 -7.69 -13.54 6.22
N ILE A 497 -6.74 -12.61 6.28
CA ILE A 497 -6.76 -11.52 7.25
C ILE A 497 -7.24 -10.26 6.52
N ASP A 498 -8.46 -9.83 6.82
CA ASP A 498 -9.07 -8.66 6.21
C ASP A 498 -8.38 -7.37 6.64
N VAL A 499 -8.57 -6.32 5.89
CA VAL A 499 -8.13 -4.93 6.04
C VAL A 499 -6.62 -4.67 6.07
N ILE A 500 -5.77 -5.57 6.53
CA ILE A 500 -4.32 -5.33 6.76
C ILE A 500 -3.60 -4.81 5.50
N GLY A 501 -3.89 -5.37 4.34
CA GLY A 501 -3.28 -4.91 3.09
C GLY A 501 -3.94 -3.68 2.46
N TYR A 502 -5.02 -3.18 3.06
CA TYR A 502 -5.86 -2.11 2.50
C TYR A 502 -5.79 -0.80 3.26
N VAL A 503 -5.68 -0.86 4.58
CA VAL A 503 -5.60 0.32 5.44
C VAL A 503 -4.18 0.51 5.97
N PRO A 504 -3.75 1.75 6.25
CA PRO A 504 -2.46 1.96 6.90
C PRO A 504 -2.49 1.40 8.33
N PRO A 505 -1.34 0.95 8.85
CA PRO A 505 -1.21 0.65 10.27
C PRO A 505 -1.61 1.85 11.13
N ASP A 506 -2.38 1.63 12.18
CA ASP A 506 -2.90 2.73 13.02
C ASP A 506 -1.85 3.27 13.98
N GLN A 507 -1.66 4.59 14.01
CA GLN A 507 -0.89 5.28 15.05
C GLN A 507 -1.78 5.47 16.28
N ASP A 508 -1.25 5.22 17.48
CA ASP A 508 -1.99 5.31 18.74
C ASP A 508 -1.33 6.29 19.70
N PHE A 509 -2.08 7.31 20.12
CA PHE A 509 -1.65 8.33 21.08
C PHE A 509 -1.96 7.97 22.55
N ASN A 510 -2.43 6.76 22.85
CA ASN A 510 -2.63 6.32 24.21
C ASN A 510 -1.30 6.40 24.99
N PRO A 511 -1.21 7.19 26.08
CA PRO A 511 0.05 7.39 26.80
C PRO A 511 0.59 6.13 27.48
N GLU A 512 -0.24 5.11 27.72
CA GLU A 512 0.20 3.86 28.34
C GLU A 512 0.92 2.94 27.32
N HIS A 513 0.61 3.08 26.02
CA HIS A 513 1.23 2.29 24.97
C HIS A 513 1.28 3.06 23.64
N PRO A 514 1.94 4.20 23.60
CA PRO A 514 2.03 4.97 22.36
C PRO A 514 2.63 4.10 21.26
N THR A 515 1.97 4.11 20.11
CA THR A 515 2.32 3.20 19.00
C THR A 515 2.46 4.01 17.72
N THR A 516 3.62 3.95 17.09
CA THR A 516 3.88 4.57 15.79
C THR A 516 3.29 3.73 14.65
N HIS A 517 3.12 4.30 13.46
CA HIS A 517 2.77 3.50 12.26
C HIS A 517 3.74 2.34 12.04
N THR A 518 5.04 2.58 12.24
CA THR A 518 6.07 1.53 12.13
C THR A 518 5.90 0.43 13.17
N ASP A 519 5.56 0.76 14.42
CA ASP A 519 5.34 -0.24 15.47
C ASP A 519 4.06 -1.04 15.22
N ALA A 520 2.99 -0.39 14.76
CA ALA A 520 1.75 -1.04 14.37
C ALA A 520 1.99 -2.01 13.19
N MET A 521 2.76 -1.57 12.19
CA MET A 521 3.18 -2.41 11.06
C MET A 521 3.92 -3.66 11.53
N ARG A 522 4.87 -3.52 12.48
CA ARG A 522 5.60 -4.67 13.07
C ARG A 522 4.66 -5.65 13.75
N GLY A 523 3.71 -5.16 14.56
CA GLY A 523 2.71 -6.03 15.20
C GLY A 523 1.89 -6.83 14.19
N GLN A 524 1.47 -6.20 13.10
CA GLN A 524 0.75 -6.87 12.01
C GLN A 524 1.63 -7.83 11.21
N ILE A 525 2.90 -7.50 11.00
CA ILE A 525 3.89 -8.41 10.39
C ILE A 525 4.09 -9.66 11.26
N ASP A 526 4.17 -9.51 12.57
CA ASP A 526 4.29 -10.63 13.50
C ASP A 526 3.07 -11.56 13.42
N MET A 527 1.87 -11.01 13.30
CA MET A 527 0.62 -11.76 13.10
C MET A 527 0.65 -12.54 11.77
N MET A 528 1.02 -11.91 10.65
CA MET A 528 1.14 -12.59 9.35
C MET A 528 2.23 -13.67 9.37
N ASN A 529 3.36 -13.42 10.03
CA ASN A 529 4.46 -14.39 10.17
C ASN A 529 4.04 -15.60 11.01
N TRP A 530 3.33 -15.38 12.11
CA TRP A 530 2.78 -16.47 12.90
C TRP A 530 1.79 -17.30 12.09
N SER A 531 0.86 -16.65 11.40
CA SER A 531 -0.15 -17.29 10.56
C SER A 531 0.50 -18.19 9.49
N ARG A 532 1.51 -17.68 8.79
CA ARG A 532 2.23 -18.47 7.79
C ARG A 532 2.94 -19.69 8.37
N ARG A 533 3.58 -19.57 9.53
CA ARG A 533 4.32 -20.69 10.16
C ARG A 533 3.40 -21.78 10.70
N ASN A 534 2.21 -21.41 11.19
CA ASN A 534 1.33 -22.31 11.91
C ASN A 534 0.10 -22.74 11.11
N LEU A 535 -0.39 -21.91 10.20
CA LEU A 535 -1.58 -22.15 9.40
C LEU A 535 -1.27 -22.44 7.93
N GLY A 536 -0.25 -21.81 7.37
CA GLY A 536 0.21 -22.01 6.00
C GLY A 536 -0.07 -20.79 5.10
N ILE A 537 -1.07 -20.85 4.22
CA ILE A 537 -1.39 -19.79 3.25
C ILE A 537 -1.89 -18.54 3.97
N VAL A 538 -1.35 -17.38 3.62
CA VAL A 538 -1.82 -16.09 4.13
C VAL A 538 -2.40 -15.27 2.98
N ALA A 539 -3.66 -14.88 3.11
CA ALA A 539 -4.36 -14.01 2.17
C ALA A 539 -4.82 -12.72 2.85
N THR A 540 -4.99 -11.63 2.08
CA THR A 540 -5.52 -10.36 2.58
C THR A 540 -6.34 -9.61 1.52
N GLU A 541 -7.03 -8.54 1.91
CA GLU A 541 -7.95 -7.79 1.05
C GLU A 541 -7.23 -7.10 -0.12
N ALA A 542 -6.09 -6.46 0.13
CA ALA A 542 -5.27 -5.80 -0.88
C ALA A 542 -3.78 -6.00 -0.57
N GLY A 543 -2.91 -5.49 -1.40
CA GLY A 543 -1.47 -5.70 -1.28
C GLY A 543 -0.67 -4.42 -1.27
N ALA A 544 -0.68 -3.67 -0.17
CA ALA A 544 0.30 -2.61 0.02
C ALA A 544 1.72 -3.19 0.10
N ASP A 545 2.71 -2.46 -0.38
CA ASP A 545 4.12 -2.88 -0.49
C ASP A 545 4.65 -3.67 0.71
N TRP A 546 4.41 -3.14 1.91
CA TRP A 546 4.94 -3.69 3.15
C TRP A 546 4.35 -5.08 3.50
N THR A 547 3.19 -5.44 2.94
CA THR A 547 2.56 -6.75 3.18
C THR A 547 3.10 -7.84 2.26
N ILE A 548 3.64 -7.48 1.09
CA ILE A 548 4.00 -8.43 0.03
C ILE A 548 4.97 -9.53 0.48
N PRO A 549 5.98 -9.28 1.32
CA PRO A 549 6.85 -10.35 1.80
C PRO A 549 6.14 -11.43 2.64
N TYR A 550 4.95 -11.12 3.16
CA TYR A 550 4.28 -11.90 4.20
C TYR A 550 2.97 -12.55 3.75
N VAL A 551 2.37 -12.09 2.64
CA VAL A 551 1.10 -12.62 2.09
C VAL A 551 1.32 -13.37 0.78
N ASP A 552 0.49 -14.37 0.51
CA ASP A 552 0.58 -15.22 -0.68
C ASP A 552 -0.48 -14.85 -1.72
N ILE A 553 -1.66 -14.41 -1.26
CA ILE A 553 -2.79 -14.02 -2.11
C ILE A 553 -3.32 -12.65 -1.67
N ILE A 554 -3.67 -11.83 -2.65
CA ILE A 554 -4.41 -10.60 -2.44
C ILE A 554 -5.72 -10.63 -3.25
N ASN A 555 -6.79 -10.22 -2.59
CA ASN A 555 -8.06 -9.97 -3.24
C ASN A 555 -8.10 -8.49 -3.64
N GLN A 556 -7.53 -8.14 -4.77
CA GLN A 556 -7.72 -6.80 -5.31
C GLN A 556 -9.19 -6.64 -5.71
N SER A 557 -10.01 -6.23 -4.75
CA SER A 557 -11.36 -5.79 -5.03
C SER A 557 -11.26 -4.61 -6.00
N GLY A 558 -11.63 -4.88 -7.25
CA GLY A 558 -11.35 -4.04 -8.38
C GLY A 558 -11.91 -2.63 -8.26
N GLY A 559 -11.13 -1.74 -7.73
CA GLY A 559 -11.26 -0.34 -8.07
C GLY A 559 -10.81 -0.19 -9.52
N GLY A 560 -11.70 -0.28 -10.49
CA GLY A 560 -11.38 0.14 -11.85
C GLY A 560 -10.93 1.58 -11.77
N SER A 561 -9.79 1.90 -12.38
CA SER A 561 -9.38 3.30 -12.53
C SER A 561 -10.53 4.11 -13.11
N LYS A 562 -10.83 5.26 -12.55
CA LYS A 562 -11.77 6.23 -13.15
C LYS A 562 -11.16 6.91 -14.39
N ALA A 563 -9.87 6.69 -14.65
CA ALA A 563 -9.13 7.07 -15.85
C ALA A 563 -8.68 5.82 -16.60
N ILE A 564 -7.46 5.79 -17.16
CA ILE A 564 -6.96 4.65 -17.93
C ILE A 564 -6.26 3.69 -16.96
N LEU A 565 -6.73 2.43 -16.94
CA LEU A 565 -6.10 1.37 -16.15
C LEU A 565 -4.79 0.93 -16.81
N VAL A 566 -3.74 0.82 -16.01
CA VAL A 566 -2.45 0.23 -16.40
C VAL A 566 -1.99 -0.75 -15.32
N PRO A 567 -1.36 -1.88 -15.67
CA PRO A 567 -0.99 -2.92 -14.70
C PRO A 567 0.33 -2.62 -13.98
N LEU A 568 0.46 -1.44 -13.39
CA LEU A 568 1.70 -1.05 -12.68
C LEU A 568 2.05 -2.06 -11.59
N TYR A 569 1.05 -2.53 -10.86
CA TYR A 569 1.23 -3.49 -9.78
C TYR A 569 1.73 -4.85 -10.30
N GLN A 570 1.13 -5.37 -11.38
CA GLN A 570 1.52 -6.64 -11.96
C GLN A 570 2.92 -6.56 -12.60
N LEU A 571 3.28 -5.42 -13.20
CA LEU A 571 4.64 -5.20 -13.72
C LEU A 571 5.71 -5.26 -12.63
N VAL A 572 5.35 -4.98 -11.37
CA VAL A 572 6.26 -5.05 -10.21
C VAL A 572 6.17 -6.39 -9.52
N TYR A 573 4.97 -6.90 -9.19
CA TYR A 573 4.73 -7.95 -8.20
C TYR A 573 4.07 -9.22 -8.72
N HIS A 574 3.91 -9.39 -10.06
CA HIS A 574 3.18 -10.54 -10.60
C HIS A 574 3.69 -11.89 -10.10
N ASP A 575 4.99 -12.05 -9.98
CA ASP A 575 5.67 -13.27 -9.50
C ASP A 575 6.04 -13.22 -8.00
N ALA A 576 5.48 -12.24 -7.25
CA ALA A 576 5.67 -12.10 -5.81
C ALA A 576 4.38 -12.37 -5.01
N VAL A 577 3.21 -12.16 -5.60
CA VAL A 577 1.92 -12.38 -4.93
C VAL A 577 0.84 -12.77 -5.95
N ILE A 578 0.00 -13.73 -5.59
CA ILE A 578 -1.14 -14.15 -6.40
C ILE A 578 -2.22 -13.08 -6.29
N THR A 579 -2.64 -12.52 -7.43
CA THR A 579 -3.75 -11.56 -7.50
C THR A 579 -5.00 -12.26 -7.99
N SER A 580 -6.10 -12.17 -7.23
CA SER A 580 -7.38 -12.75 -7.64
C SER A 580 -8.25 -11.78 -8.43
N PHE A 581 -9.12 -12.32 -9.29
CA PHE A 581 -10.06 -11.56 -10.10
C PHE A 581 -11.45 -12.18 -10.00
N GLY A 582 -12.40 -11.41 -9.45
CA GLY A 582 -13.79 -11.85 -9.30
C GLY A 582 -14.53 -11.94 -10.62
N ALA A 583 -15.47 -12.86 -10.72
CA ALA A 583 -16.34 -13.08 -11.88
C ALA A 583 -17.62 -12.24 -11.83
N ARG A 584 -17.53 -10.98 -11.40
CA ARG A 584 -18.70 -10.08 -11.31
C ARG A 584 -19.28 -9.76 -12.69
N ASP A 585 -18.41 -9.64 -13.68
CA ASP A 585 -18.74 -9.35 -15.05
C ASP A 585 -17.65 -9.88 -16.00
N GLN A 586 -17.97 -9.96 -17.30
CA GLN A 586 -17.05 -10.42 -18.32
C GLN A 586 -15.77 -9.57 -18.40
N LYS A 587 -15.87 -8.27 -18.18
CA LYS A 587 -14.71 -7.36 -18.24
C LYS A 587 -13.68 -7.69 -17.16
N THR A 588 -14.13 -7.98 -15.94
CA THR A 588 -13.24 -8.36 -14.83
C THR A 588 -12.53 -9.70 -15.13
N LEU A 589 -13.22 -10.66 -15.70
CA LEU A 589 -12.60 -11.94 -16.13
C LEU A 589 -11.58 -11.73 -17.25
N LEU A 590 -11.88 -10.89 -18.23
CA LEU A 590 -10.92 -10.54 -19.30
C LEU A 590 -9.70 -9.80 -18.75
N GLN A 591 -9.86 -8.95 -17.75
CA GLN A 591 -8.73 -8.35 -17.03
C GLN A 591 -7.89 -9.43 -16.32
N GLY A 592 -8.54 -10.40 -15.69
CA GLY A 592 -7.86 -11.54 -15.07
C GLY A 592 -7.05 -12.36 -16.09
N ILE A 593 -7.59 -12.58 -17.28
CA ILE A 593 -6.88 -13.23 -18.39
C ILE A 593 -5.71 -12.35 -18.85
N LEU A 594 -5.94 -11.06 -19.11
CA LEU A 594 -4.90 -10.14 -19.57
C LEU A 594 -3.70 -10.08 -18.59
N PHE A 595 -3.98 -10.14 -17.30
CA PHE A 595 -2.97 -10.00 -16.26
C PHE A 595 -2.50 -11.33 -15.64
N GLY A 596 -2.95 -12.47 -16.17
CA GLY A 596 -2.52 -13.80 -15.69
C GLY A 596 -2.90 -14.12 -14.24
N GLY A 597 -4.02 -13.55 -13.76
CA GLY A 597 -4.45 -13.67 -12.36
C GLY A 597 -5.24 -14.94 -12.04
N GLN A 598 -5.47 -15.18 -10.76
CA GLN A 598 -6.27 -16.29 -10.24
C GLN A 598 -7.78 -15.99 -10.36
N PRO A 599 -8.61 -16.90 -10.91
CA PRO A 599 -10.03 -16.67 -11.00
C PRO A 599 -10.75 -16.90 -9.67
N GLU A 600 -11.72 -16.03 -9.38
CA GLU A 600 -12.72 -16.26 -8.34
C GLU A 600 -13.98 -16.87 -8.98
N LEU A 601 -14.33 -18.07 -8.56
CA LEU A 601 -15.52 -18.78 -9.00
C LEU A 601 -16.71 -18.26 -8.17
N PRO A 602 -17.77 -17.67 -8.78
CA PRO A 602 -18.95 -17.28 -8.03
C PRO A 602 -19.60 -18.51 -7.42
N PHE A 603 -20.02 -18.39 -6.17
CA PHE A 603 -20.74 -19.48 -5.51
C PHE A 603 -22.22 -19.46 -5.97
N GLY A 604 -22.66 -20.50 -6.66
CA GLY A 604 -24.02 -20.57 -7.19
C GLY A 604 -24.12 -21.15 -8.60
N SER A 605 -24.78 -20.44 -9.51
CA SER A 605 -24.94 -20.84 -10.91
C SER A 605 -24.08 -19.96 -11.82
N TRP A 606 -23.54 -20.55 -12.86
CA TRP A 606 -22.79 -19.88 -13.94
C TRP A 606 -23.36 -20.26 -15.28
N ASP A 607 -23.28 -19.35 -16.23
CA ASP A 607 -23.48 -19.69 -17.65
C ASP A 607 -22.22 -20.39 -18.22
N GLU A 608 -22.38 -21.05 -19.34
CA GLU A 608 -21.29 -21.77 -20.01
C GLU A 608 -20.14 -20.83 -20.42
N LYS A 609 -20.45 -19.60 -20.81
CA LYS A 609 -19.47 -18.60 -21.21
C LYS A 609 -18.59 -18.17 -20.03
N THR A 610 -19.19 -17.88 -18.89
CA THR A 610 -18.46 -17.55 -17.66
C THR A 610 -17.55 -18.70 -17.23
N LEU A 611 -18.07 -19.94 -17.27
CA LEU A 611 -17.27 -21.11 -16.93
C LEU A 611 -16.11 -21.34 -17.89
N ALA A 612 -16.30 -21.11 -19.20
CA ALA A 612 -15.24 -21.20 -20.19
C ALA A 612 -14.13 -20.17 -19.94
N LEU A 613 -14.47 -18.92 -19.60
CA LEU A 613 -13.49 -17.88 -19.25
C LEU A 613 -12.73 -18.24 -17.97
N ILE A 614 -13.40 -18.76 -16.95
CA ILE A 614 -12.77 -19.22 -15.70
C ILE A 614 -11.78 -20.36 -15.98
N LYS A 615 -12.15 -21.35 -16.79
CA LYS A 615 -11.26 -22.45 -17.20
C LYS A 615 -10.04 -21.94 -17.95
N THR A 616 -10.22 -21.02 -18.90
CA THR A 616 -9.12 -20.38 -19.64
C THR A 616 -8.18 -19.66 -18.68
N MET A 617 -8.73 -18.86 -17.77
CA MET A 617 -7.96 -18.12 -16.76
C MET A 617 -7.21 -19.05 -15.82
N THR A 618 -7.85 -20.14 -15.38
CA THR A 618 -7.24 -21.20 -14.56
C THR A 618 -6.03 -21.83 -15.24
N THR A 619 -6.17 -22.21 -16.53
CA THR A 619 -5.09 -22.81 -17.31
C THR A 619 -3.95 -21.81 -17.55
N LEU A 620 -4.27 -20.56 -17.85
CA LEU A 620 -3.28 -19.50 -18.01
C LEU A 620 -2.54 -19.21 -16.70
N HIS A 621 -3.26 -19.07 -15.58
CA HIS A 621 -2.66 -18.84 -14.27
C HIS A 621 -1.71 -19.97 -13.84
N LYS A 622 -2.06 -21.22 -14.16
CA LYS A 622 -1.16 -22.36 -13.97
C LYS A 622 0.16 -22.20 -14.73
N ARG A 623 0.12 -21.61 -15.92
CA ARG A 623 1.28 -21.40 -16.80
C ARG A 623 2.13 -20.21 -16.37
N VAL A 624 1.49 -19.05 -16.11
CA VAL A 624 2.20 -17.78 -15.95
C VAL A 624 2.23 -17.24 -14.51
N GLY A 625 1.48 -17.82 -13.59
CA GLY A 625 1.28 -17.24 -12.23
C GLY A 625 2.54 -17.09 -11.38
N GLN A 626 3.64 -17.79 -11.71
CA GLN A 626 4.95 -17.65 -11.06
C GLN A 626 5.97 -16.88 -11.91
N LEU A 627 5.54 -16.29 -13.02
CA LEU A 627 6.43 -15.62 -13.96
C LEU A 627 6.34 -14.10 -13.80
N GLU A 628 7.42 -13.41 -14.06
CA GLU A 628 7.40 -11.95 -14.17
C GLU A 628 6.53 -11.51 -15.36
N MET A 629 5.66 -10.53 -15.18
CA MET A 629 5.08 -9.76 -16.27
C MET A 629 6.14 -8.78 -16.78
N THR A 630 6.76 -9.07 -17.92
CA THR A 630 7.91 -8.32 -18.42
C THR A 630 7.52 -7.06 -19.19
N LYS A 631 6.33 -7.07 -19.84
CA LYS A 631 5.88 -5.97 -20.68
C LYS A 631 4.36 -5.83 -20.67
N HIS A 632 3.91 -4.61 -20.81
CA HIS A 632 2.54 -4.25 -21.17
C HIS A 632 2.58 -3.12 -22.21
N GLU A 633 1.66 -3.13 -23.16
CA GLU A 633 1.55 -2.10 -24.18
C GLU A 633 0.11 -1.90 -24.64
N PHE A 634 -0.26 -0.67 -24.93
CA PHE A 634 -1.47 -0.35 -25.68
C PHE A 634 -1.14 -0.44 -27.18
N LEU A 635 -2.00 -1.13 -27.94
CA LEU A 635 -1.81 -1.38 -29.37
C LEU A 635 -2.56 -0.36 -30.25
N ASP A 636 -3.34 0.52 -29.64
CA ASP A 636 -4.03 1.63 -30.29
C ASP A 636 -3.97 2.91 -29.43
N ALA A 637 -4.24 4.04 -30.06
CA ALA A 637 -4.24 5.35 -29.41
C ALA A 637 -5.46 5.60 -28.49
N GLU A 638 -6.47 4.74 -28.57
CA GLU A 638 -7.73 4.86 -27.81
C GLU A 638 -7.70 4.03 -26.51
N PHE A 639 -6.60 3.33 -26.25
CA PHE A 639 -6.42 2.44 -25.09
C PHE A 639 -7.48 1.32 -25.05
N LYS A 640 -7.90 0.84 -26.23
CA LYS A 640 -8.93 -0.19 -26.37
C LYS A 640 -8.38 -1.57 -26.69
N LYS A 641 -7.13 -1.65 -27.07
CA LYS A 641 -6.45 -2.91 -27.34
C LYS A 641 -5.13 -2.96 -26.59
N GLU A 642 -4.98 -3.98 -25.76
CA GLU A 642 -3.85 -4.12 -24.84
C GLU A 642 -3.17 -5.46 -25.03
N ARG A 643 -1.86 -5.51 -24.77
CA ARG A 643 -1.07 -6.73 -24.73
C ARG A 643 -0.18 -6.77 -23.50
N THR A 644 -0.18 -7.91 -22.83
CA THR A 644 0.83 -8.25 -21.81
C THR A 644 1.79 -9.31 -22.34
N THR A 645 3.02 -9.33 -21.77
CA THR A 645 4.03 -10.36 -22.08
C THR A 645 4.62 -10.85 -20.75
N PHE A 646 4.76 -12.18 -20.64
CA PHE A 646 5.35 -12.84 -19.48
C PHE A 646 6.76 -13.36 -19.80
N ALA A 647 7.52 -13.72 -18.77
CA ALA A 647 8.95 -14.06 -18.90
C ALA A 647 9.24 -15.31 -19.76
N ASP A 648 8.26 -16.21 -19.95
CA ASP A 648 8.37 -17.36 -20.85
C ASP A 648 8.04 -17.04 -22.32
N GLY A 649 7.75 -15.78 -22.64
CA GLY A 649 7.32 -15.32 -23.95
C GLY A 649 5.81 -15.46 -24.19
N THR A 650 5.04 -15.95 -23.24
CA THR A 650 3.57 -15.96 -23.35
C THR A 650 3.05 -14.53 -23.48
N THR A 651 2.22 -14.29 -24.49
CA THR A 651 1.53 -13.01 -24.68
C THR A 651 0.02 -13.18 -24.56
N VAL A 652 -0.62 -12.18 -23.99
CA VAL A 652 -2.08 -12.09 -23.94
C VAL A 652 -2.50 -10.75 -24.52
N THR A 653 -3.34 -10.78 -25.55
CA THR A 653 -3.92 -9.59 -26.17
C THR A 653 -5.42 -9.56 -25.89
N VAL A 654 -5.95 -8.41 -25.47
CA VAL A 654 -7.40 -8.18 -25.28
C VAL A 654 -7.82 -6.98 -26.12
N ASP A 655 -8.95 -7.11 -26.78
CA ASP A 655 -9.62 -6.05 -27.53
C ASP A 655 -10.94 -5.72 -26.81
N TRP A 656 -11.00 -4.56 -26.15
CA TRP A 656 -12.14 -4.12 -25.35
C TRP A 656 -13.35 -3.68 -26.18
N ASN A 657 -13.19 -3.43 -27.48
CA ASN A 657 -14.32 -3.09 -28.35
C ASN A 657 -15.17 -4.34 -28.66
N THR A 658 -14.50 -5.48 -28.82
CA THR A 658 -15.13 -6.76 -29.18
C THR A 658 -15.22 -7.73 -28.01
N ASN A 659 -14.54 -7.45 -26.88
CA ASN A 659 -14.32 -8.39 -25.79
C ASN A 659 -13.63 -9.69 -26.23
N ALA A 660 -12.86 -9.64 -27.30
CA ALA A 660 -12.06 -10.76 -27.77
C ALA A 660 -10.69 -10.78 -27.10
N PHE A 661 -10.13 -11.96 -26.95
CA PHE A 661 -8.76 -12.13 -26.46
C PHE A 661 -8.02 -13.19 -27.27
N ARG A 662 -6.69 -13.14 -27.22
CA ARG A 662 -5.78 -14.11 -27.83
C ARG A 662 -4.61 -14.39 -26.88
N ILE A 663 -4.27 -15.65 -26.73
CA ILE A 663 -3.13 -16.12 -25.93
C ILE A 663 -2.17 -16.84 -26.87
N GLU A 664 -0.89 -16.44 -26.84
CA GLU A 664 0.15 -17.02 -27.70
C GLU A 664 1.37 -17.41 -26.86
N PRO A 665 1.90 -18.62 -27.01
CA PRO A 665 1.30 -19.75 -27.74
C PRO A 665 0.00 -20.21 -27.08
N GLU A 666 -0.86 -20.87 -27.86
CA GLU A 666 -2.15 -21.38 -27.38
C GLU A 666 -2.01 -22.22 -26.12
N LEU A 667 -3.03 -22.16 -25.27
CA LEU A 667 -3.11 -23.00 -24.08
C LEU A 667 -3.41 -24.45 -24.50
N LYS A 668 -2.63 -25.38 -23.97
CA LYS A 668 -2.84 -26.82 -24.16
C LYS A 668 -3.73 -27.38 -23.06
#